data_3d425650b0547cf5e253e45d808c13fa
#
_entry.id   3d425650b0547cf5e253e45d808c13fa
#
_cell.length_a   1.000
_cell.length_b   1.000
_cell.length_c   1.000
_cell.angle_alpha   90.00
_cell.angle_beta   90.00
_cell.angle_gamma   90.00
#
_symmetry.space_group_name_H-M   'P 1'
#
loop_
_entity.id
_entity.type
_entity.pdbx_description
1 polymer ?
#
loop_
_entity_poly.entity_id
_entity_poly.type
_entity_poly.pdbx_seq_one_letter_code
_entity_poly.pdbx_strand_id
1 'polypeptide(L)'
;TRPSRENTYIKFEDGYLVYHSDDPGHNMLMNGLMQCDFNDYSIKQINSKDMWLDILDDFGGRIKADGFDNFYDLMIDPITKEICKTLNVPDNYVDLMIYGNDLLVDNKFNRHTDITGNRLRTNEVIVGHLYQVLAKAFGAYRTMIKRSKGQATFSAKRSAVIDSILTHDQTSSDLSTLTPLLEAETASKVTFKGLSGMNSERSFGLDKRGYDKSMLGVLGISTGFASTVGINRQTVIDAGVRNKRGFITPKKPEELNNLNTFSMMEALSPLAINHDDPFRTAMAFTQTSQHQMLVKKSMPSLITTGADEALPYLTSNKFAYKCPFEKAVVKEVTKDYMIIEDTKTKQKDYVDLRTTIQKNSDGGFYITTKLDPIVKVGQKLEGNDIVAYDKQSYSNAIGNGGKGGNPFGLSYNMGTLAKVAIMNTDLGYEDSCVVDNSISEALESKVDVQKDVSLDKNSNVYNMVSVGDFVQEGDPLLIFQDAFDEKEANELLKNITDDNAEGLSDLGRKPVRAKMTGRITNIKIYRTCDDEELSPTLLKIVKAYDAKINKLKKIMKKNGVDKEYTLEATSKLPAEGKLKHLDGVRIEFYIEVNDKFGIGDKLVFSQALKGVNSYIIPKGDEAFSDYRKDEYVNAFLTISGVMGRMVPSAMLQGLMNKLLIETPKPSSFAKTVKISSL
;
A
#
# COMPACT_ATOMS: atom_id res chain seq x y z
N THR A 1 27.63 -27.74 -4.25
CA THR A 1 28.68 -28.77 -4.37
C THR A 1 28.29 -29.98 -3.52
N ARG A 2 28.36 -31.21 -4.09
CA ARG A 2 28.07 -32.40 -3.30
C ARG A 2 29.24 -32.63 -2.32
N PRO A 3 28.98 -32.97 -1.05
CA PRO A 3 30.04 -33.34 -0.12
C PRO A 3 30.85 -34.51 -0.69
N SER A 4 32.16 -34.40 -0.66
CA SER A 4 33.02 -35.51 -1.01
C SER A 4 32.90 -36.59 0.08
N ARG A 5 32.85 -37.87 -0.35
CA ARG A 5 32.93 -39.03 0.56
C ARG A 5 34.36 -39.48 0.81
N GLU A 6 35.32 -38.83 0.14
CA GLU A 6 36.73 -39.14 0.23
C GLU A 6 37.43 -38.15 1.17
N ASN A 7 38.61 -38.52 1.63
CA ASN A 7 39.45 -37.66 2.45
C ASN A 7 39.73 -36.32 1.71
N THR A 8 39.48 -35.22 2.38
CA THR A 8 39.78 -33.89 1.90
C THR A 8 41.18 -33.51 2.33
N TYR A 9 42.01 -32.98 1.43
CA TYR A 9 43.35 -32.51 1.77
C TYR A 9 43.61 -31.12 1.21
N ILE A 10 44.29 -30.31 1.98
CA ILE A 10 44.77 -28.98 1.60
C ILE A 10 46.30 -29.04 1.53
N LYS A 11 46.85 -28.55 0.41
CA LYS A 11 48.30 -28.54 0.20
C LYS A 11 48.87 -27.21 0.69
N PHE A 12 49.92 -27.30 1.50
CA PHE A 12 50.76 -26.22 1.97
C PHE A 12 52.18 -26.39 1.42
N GLU A 13 53.05 -25.37 1.53
CA GLU A 13 54.44 -25.42 1.10
C GLU A 13 55.20 -26.60 1.72
N ASP A 14 55.00 -26.86 3.02
CA ASP A 14 55.71 -27.84 3.83
C ASP A 14 54.96 -29.15 4.04
N GLY A 15 53.81 -29.39 3.35
CA GLY A 15 53.08 -30.64 3.47
C GLY A 15 51.57 -30.55 3.14
N TYR A 16 50.84 -31.50 3.68
CA TYR A 16 49.38 -31.60 3.45
C TYR A 16 48.65 -31.66 4.78
N LEU A 17 47.55 -30.88 4.89
CA LEU A 17 46.56 -31.05 5.93
C LEU A 17 45.49 -32.01 5.40
N VAL A 18 45.37 -33.19 6.05
CA VAL A 18 44.33 -34.16 5.69
C VAL A 18 43.21 -34.06 6.71
N TYR A 19 42.03 -33.90 6.24
CA TYR A 19 40.81 -33.81 7.04
C TYR A 19 39.83 -34.91 6.64
N HIS A 20 39.35 -35.64 7.62
CA HIS A 20 38.28 -36.61 7.44
C HIS A 20 37.21 -36.39 8.50
N SER A 21 35.97 -36.35 8.09
CA SER A 21 34.82 -36.25 8.99
C SER A 21 33.63 -36.95 8.35
N ASP A 22 32.87 -37.65 9.16
CA ASP A 22 31.57 -38.21 8.76
C ASP A 22 30.46 -37.13 8.72
N ASP A 23 30.79 -35.93 9.18
CA ASP A 23 29.91 -34.78 9.17
C ASP A 23 29.88 -34.10 7.78
N PRO A 24 28.73 -34.10 7.07
CA PRO A 24 28.62 -33.48 5.76
C PRO A 24 28.90 -31.97 5.72
N GLY A 25 28.63 -31.24 6.80
CA GLY A 25 28.87 -29.81 6.88
C GLY A 25 30.35 -29.46 6.98
N HIS A 26 31.10 -30.22 7.81
CA HIS A 26 32.55 -30.07 7.88
C HIS A 26 33.23 -30.41 6.56
N ASN A 27 32.81 -31.50 5.88
CA ASN A 27 33.31 -31.85 4.57
C ASN A 27 32.99 -30.79 3.49
N MET A 28 31.84 -30.15 3.55
CA MET A 28 31.50 -29.06 2.65
C MET A 28 32.38 -27.85 2.86
N LEU A 29 32.67 -27.45 4.12
CA LEU A 29 33.56 -26.36 4.43
C LEU A 29 34.99 -26.65 3.93
N MET A 30 35.51 -27.85 4.19
CA MET A 30 36.84 -28.28 3.74
C MET A 30 36.96 -28.33 2.22
N ASN A 31 35.91 -28.77 1.52
CA ASN A 31 35.85 -28.72 0.04
C ASN A 31 35.86 -27.27 -0.50
N GLY A 32 35.30 -26.33 0.23
CA GLY A 32 35.39 -24.91 -0.08
C GLY A 32 36.84 -24.41 0.08
N LEU A 33 37.47 -24.77 1.18
CA LEU A 33 38.87 -24.38 1.46
C LEU A 33 39.88 -25.00 0.49
N MET A 34 39.61 -26.19 -0.08
CA MET A 34 40.47 -26.80 -1.13
C MET A 34 40.53 -25.96 -2.43
N GLN A 35 39.64 -25.03 -2.63
CA GLN A 35 39.66 -24.12 -3.77
C GLN A 35 40.57 -22.91 -3.56
N CYS A 36 41.04 -22.73 -2.34
CA CYS A 36 42.00 -21.69 -1.96
C CYS A 36 43.43 -22.13 -2.24
N ASP A 37 44.32 -21.21 -2.59
CA ASP A 37 45.73 -21.48 -2.76
C ASP A 37 46.49 -21.28 -1.41
N PHE A 38 47.10 -22.34 -0.91
CA PHE A 38 47.88 -22.34 0.31
C PHE A 38 49.35 -22.67 0.04
N ASN A 39 49.78 -22.68 -1.22
CA ASN A 39 51.15 -23.10 -1.58
C ASN A 39 52.24 -22.17 -1.01
N ASP A 40 51.93 -20.91 -0.74
CA ASP A 40 52.85 -19.91 -0.19
C ASP A 40 52.84 -19.89 1.35
N TYR A 41 52.11 -20.80 2.01
CA TYR A 41 51.94 -20.82 3.45
C TYR A 41 52.39 -22.16 4.05
N SER A 42 53.01 -22.09 5.26
CA SER A 42 53.36 -23.25 6.06
C SER A 42 52.16 -23.72 6.90
N ILE A 43 52.04 -25.03 7.14
CA ILE A 43 51.04 -25.62 8.04
C ILE A 43 51.05 -24.97 9.42
N LYS A 44 52.22 -24.51 9.89
CA LYS A 44 52.36 -23.82 11.17
C LYS A 44 51.60 -22.50 11.25
N GLN A 45 51.27 -21.89 10.12
CA GLN A 45 50.56 -20.62 10.02
C GLN A 45 49.03 -20.81 10.04
N ILE A 46 48.53 -22.05 10.13
CA ILE A 46 47.08 -22.35 10.06
C ILE A 46 46.25 -21.61 11.11
N ASN A 47 46.86 -21.22 12.22
CA ASN A 47 46.26 -20.45 13.30
C ASN A 47 46.51 -18.93 13.14
N SER A 48 47.20 -18.50 12.08
CA SER A 48 47.47 -17.09 11.82
C SER A 48 46.28 -16.44 11.20
N LYS A 49 45.74 -15.39 11.81
CA LYS A 49 44.67 -14.56 11.28
C LYS A 49 45.10 -13.87 9.99
N ASP A 50 46.34 -13.44 9.88
CA ASP A 50 46.86 -12.72 8.74
C ASP A 50 46.89 -13.61 7.48
N MET A 51 47.30 -14.89 7.62
CA MET A 51 47.24 -15.85 6.53
C MET A 51 45.81 -15.99 5.95
N TRP A 52 44.83 -16.15 6.83
CA TRP A 52 43.43 -16.29 6.38
C TRP A 52 42.87 -15.02 5.71
N LEU A 53 43.34 -13.88 6.13
CA LEU A 53 42.93 -12.60 5.55
C LEU A 53 43.56 -12.35 4.17
N ASP A 54 44.83 -12.76 4.00
CA ASP A 54 45.49 -12.71 2.69
C ASP A 54 44.80 -13.64 1.69
N ILE A 55 44.46 -14.88 2.08
CA ILE A 55 43.71 -15.84 1.27
C ILE A 55 42.34 -15.31 0.89
N LEU A 56 41.62 -14.63 1.80
CA LEU A 56 40.33 -14.00 1.52
C LEU A 56 40.46 -12.82 0.59
N ASP A 57 41.57 -12.08 0.60
CA ASP A 57 41.85 -10.94 -0.28
C ASP A 57 42.04 -11.41 -1.75
N ASP A 58 42.64 -12.58 -1.94
CA ASP A 58 42.83 -13.24 -3.24
C ASP A 58 41.50 -13.68 -3.86
N PHE A 59 40.48 -14.00 -3.09
CA PHE A 59 39.14 -14.31 -3.55
C PHE A 59 38.33 -13.07 -4.04
N GLY A 60 38.97 -11.92 -4.19
CA GLY A 60 38.36 -10.70 -4.70
C GLY A 60 37.67 -9.84 -3.64
N GLY A 61 37.88 -10.17 -2.38
CA GLY A 61 37.45 -9.35 -1.26
C GLY A 61 38.58 -8.40 -0.84
N ARG A 62 38.61 -7.18 -1.29
CA ARG A 62 39.55 -6.14 -0.82
C ARG A 62 39.35 -5.78 0.67
N ILE A 63 39.14 -6.77 1.52
CA ILE A 63 38.88 -6.61 2.95
C ILE A 63 40.20 -6.83 3.70
N LYS A 64 40.91 -5.74 3.98
CA LYS A 64 42.09 -5.80 4.88
C LYS A 64 41.66 -6.24 6.29
N ALA A 65 42.58 -6.84 7.05
CA ALA A 65 42.38 -7.37 8.40
C ALA A 65 41.52 -6.51 9.31
N ASP A 66 41.81 -5.21 9.36
CA ASP A 66 41.06 -4.22 10.12
C ASP A 66 39.62 -3.96 9.58
N GLY A 67 39.37 -4.31 8.34
CA GLY A 67 38.05 -4.14 7.69
C GLY A 67 37.11 -5.31 7.97
N PHE A 68 37.67 -6.51 8.14
CA PHE A 68 36.89 -7.73 8.37
C PHE A 68 36.14 -7.69 9.71
N ASP A 69 36.83 -7.45 10.80
CA ASP A 69 36.21 -7.36 12.13
C ASP A 69 35.16 -6.24 12.19
N ASN A 70 35.50 -5.08 11.64
CA ASN A 70 34.55 -3.94 11.59
C ASN A 70 33.34 -4.22 10.73
N PHE A 71 33.48 -4.97 9.64
CA PHE A 71 32.38 -5.30 8.74
C PHE A 71 31.36 -6.22 9.45
N TYR A 72 31.82 -7.25 10.11
CA TYR A 72 30.95 -8.19 10.82
C TYR A 72 30.33 -7.59 12.09
N ASP A 73 31.07 -6.79 12.83
CA ASP A 73 30.55 -6.07 13.99
C ASP A 73 29.43 -5.09 13.58
N LEU A 74 29.50 -4.48 12.39
CA LEU A 74 28.47 -3.62 11.85
C LEU A 74 27.25 -4.40 11.33
N MET A 75 27.40 -5.66 10.95
CA MET A 75 26.28 -6.50 10.50
C MET A 75 25.37 -6.93 11.64
N ILE A 76 25.94 -7.12 12.84
CA ILE A 76 25.17 -7.50 14.02
C ILE A 76 24.81 -6.24 14.81
N ASP A 77 23.74 -5.58 14.39
CA ASP A 77 23.23 -4.38 15.05
C ASP A 77 22.70 -4.68 16.46
N PRO A 78 22.50 -3.65 17.31
CA PRO A 78 22.03 -3.84 18.69
C PRO A 78 20.70 -4.58 18.81
N ILE A 79 19.80 -4.42 17.83
CA ILE A 79 18.50 -5.12 17.79
C ILE A 79 18.73 -6.61 17.51
N THR A 80 19.60 -6.92 16.55
CA THR A 80 19.97 -8.32 16.24
C THR A 80 20.61 -8.99 17.45
N LYS A 81 21.51 -8.32 18.20
CA LYS A 81 22.07 -8.83 19.46
C LYS A 81 21.00 -9.12 20.52
N GLU A 82 20.02 -8.23 20.69
CA GLU A 82 18.88 -8.46 21.60
C GLU A 82 18.05 -9.68 21.17
N ILE A 83 17.86 -9.86 19.87
CA ILE A 83 17.14 -11.00 19.30
C ILE A 83 17.91 -12.31 19.55
N CYS A 84 19.22 -12.32 19.29
CA CYS A 84 20.08 -13.48 19.56
C CYS A 84 19.98 -13.91 21.04
N LYS A 85 20.02 -12.96 21.97
CA LYS A 85 19.83 -13.24 23.40
C LYS A 85 18.44 -13.81 23.71
N THR A 86 17.39 -13.27 23.08
CA THR A 86 16.01 -13.74 23.28
C THR A 86 15.82 -15.18 22.77
N LEU A 87 16.52 -15.54 21.69
CA LEU A 87 16.50 -16.88 21.11
C LEU A 87 17.51 -17.84 21.73
N ASN A 88 18.31 -17.36 22.67
CA ASN A 88 19.43 -18.12 23.28
C ASN A 88 20.41 -18.65 22.22
N VAL A 89 20.75 -17.81 21.25
CA VAL A 89 21.78 -18.07 20.23
C VAL A 89 22.96 -17.11 20.41
N PRO A 90 24.14 -17.46 19.87
CA PRO A 90 25.32 -16.59 19.96
C PRO A 90 25.07 -15.18 19.42
N ASP A 91 25.67 -14.17 20.04
CA ASP A 91 25.51 -12.75 19.62
C ASP A 91 26.79 -12.15 19.03
N ASN A 92 27.83 -12.96 18.83
CA ASN A 92 29.03 -12.60 18.06
C ASN A 92 29.06 -13.32 16.72
N TYR A 93 29.73 -12.74 15.74
CA TYR A 93 29.66 -13.24 14.37
C TYR A 93 30.30 -14.61 14.17
N VAL A 94 31.38 -14.92 14.88
CA VAL A 94 32.09 -16.21 14.73
C VAL A 94 31.25 -17.37 15.24
N ASP A 95 30.77 -17.25 16.47
CA ASP A 95 29.94 -18.29 17.07
C ASP A 95 28.60 -18.40 16.39
N LEU A 96 28.05 -17.28 15.87
CA LEU A 96 26.82 -17.29 15.10
C LEU A 96 26.99 -18.03 13.75
N MET A 97 28.13 -17.88 13.07
CA MET A 97 28.45 -18.63 11.85
C MET A 97 28.63 -20.13 12.15
N ILE A 98 29.31 -20.48 13.23
CA ILE A 98 29.48 -21.89 13.69
C ILE A 98 28.10 -22.46 14.00
N TYR A 99 27.28 -21.78 14.78
CA TYR A 99 25.91 -22.18 15.10
C TYR A 99 25.04 -22.36 13.83
N GLY A 100 25.17 -21.45 12.86
CA GLY A 100 24.46 -21.56 11.57
C GLY A 100 24.91 -22.81 10.78
N ASN A 101 26.21 -23.14 10.79
CA ASN A 101 26.73 -24.34 10.19
C ASN A 101 26.19 -25.60 10.87
N ASP A 102 26.17 -25.65 12.19
CA ASP A 102 25.66 -26.79 12.98
C ASP A 102 24.16 -27.01 12.69
N LEU A 103 23.38 -25.94 12.53
CA LEU A 103 21.98 -26.04 12.13
C LEU A 103 21.80 -26.63 10.74
N LEU A 104 22.68 -26.30 9.78
CA LEU A 104 22.66 -26.85 8.43
C LEU A 104 23.02 -28.34 8.42
N VAL A 105 23.94 -28.76 9.28
CA VAL A 105 24.38 -30.14 9.43
C VAL A 105 23.30 -31.01 10.07
N ASP A 106 22.71 -30.54 11.16
CA ASP A 106 21.69 -31.28 11.93
C ASP A 106 20.39 -31.56 11.18
N ASN A 107 20.23 -30.97 10.00
CA ASN A 107 19.03 -31.11 9.16
C ASN A 107 17.69 -30.81 9.91
N LYS A 108 17.78 -30.25 11.11
CA LYS A 108 16.63 -29.95 11.97
C LYS A 108 15.72 -28.85 11.41
N PHE A 109 16.24 -28.09 10.44
CA PHE A 109 15.55 -26.97 9.79
C PHE A 109 14.93 -27.32 8.42
N ASN A 110 14.74 -28.58 8.11
CA ASN A 110 14.14 -28.99 6.83
C ASN A 110 12.63 -28.73 6.71
N ARG A 111 11.96 -28.18 7.71
CA ARG A 111 10.59 -27.71 7.57
C ARG A 111 10.58 -26.32 6.96
N HIS A 112 10.70 -26.25 5.67
CA HIS A 112 10.74 -24.99 4.90
C HIS A 112 9.51 -24.10 5.04
N THR A 113 8.40 -24.64 5.54
CA THR A 113 7.13 -23.95 5.75
C THR A 113 6.89 -23.54 7.19
N ASP A 114 7.68 -24.07 8.16
CA ASP A 114 7.56 -23.71 9.58
C ASP A 114 8.00 -22.28 9.82
N ILE A 115 7.09 -21.44 10.30
CA ILE A 115 7.37 -20.02 10.62
C ILE A 115 7.68 -19.79 12.10
N THR A 116 7.75 -20.85 12.91
CA THR A 116 8.17 -20.75 14.31
C THR A 116 9.60 -20.21 14.38
N GLY A 117 9.80 -19.12 15.10
CA GLY A 117 11.09 -18.42 15.10
C GLY A 117 11.22 -17.29 14.09
N ASN A 118 10.31 -17.21 13.11
CA ASN A 118 10.19 -16.03 12.26
C ASN A 118 9.54 -14.86 13.02
N ARG A 119 9.71 -13.67 12.50
CA ARG A 119 9.16 -12.46 13.09
C ARG A 119 8.40 -11.65 12.06
N LEU A 120 7.27 -11.10 12.45
CA LEU A 120 6.61 -10.05 11.69
C LEU A 120 7.33 -8.72 11.98
N ARG A 121 8.14 -8.28 11.06
CA ARG A 121 8.85 -7.00 11.19
C ARG A 121 7.89 -5.85 10.96
N THR A 122 8.01 -4.83 11.81
CA THR A 122 7.23 -3.60 11.74
C THR A 122 8.19 -2.40 11.69
N ASN A 123 8.19 -1.56 12.71
CA ASN A 123 8.99 -0.33 12.78
C ASN A 123 10.51 -0.58 12.71
N GLU A 124 10.98 -1.79 12.98
CA GLU A 124 12.39 -2.15 12.92
C GLU A 124 12.99 -2.04 11.51
N VAL A 125 12.19 -2.16 10.46
CA VAL A 125 12.67 -2.03 9.09
C VAL A 125 13.28 -0.66 8.86
N ILE A 126 12.61 0.41 9.32
CA ILE A 126 13.12 1.79 9.23
C ILE A 126 14.41 1.95 10.03
N VAL A 127 14.45 1.40 11.24
CA VAL A 127 15.66 1.44 12.11
C VAL A 127 16.80 0.69 11.46
N GLY A 128 16.55 -0.45 10.83
CA GLY A 128 17.54 -1.23 10.09
C GLY A 128 18.18 -0.44 8.95
N HIS A 129 17.38 0.23 8.14
CA HIS A 129 17.87 1.11 7.06
C HIS A 129 18.69 2.29 7.60
N LEU A 130 18.17 2.96 8.65
CA LEU A 130 18.91 4.04 9.31
C LEU A 130 20.27 3.57 9.82
N TYR A 131 20.30 2.43 10.50
CA TYR A 131 21.54 1.83 11.01
C TYR A 131 22.53 1.56 9.88
N GLN A 132 22.11 0.93 8.79
CA GLN A 132 22.98 0.64 7.64
C GLN A 132 23.59 1.90 7.02
N VAL A 133 22.78 2.96 6.85
CA VAL A 133 23.25 4.24 6.28
C VAL A 133 24.26 4.88 7.23
N LEU A 134 24.00 4.90 8.53
CA LEU A 134 24.93 5.43 9.54
C LEU A 134 26.21 4.60 9.61
N ALA A 135 26.11 3.28 9.61
CA ALA A 135 27.27 2.38 9.64
C ALA A 135 28.19 2.61 8.43
N LYS A 136 27.63 2.73 7.23
CA LYS A 136 28.38 3.09 6.00
C LYS A 136 29.04 4.46 6.13
N ALA A 137 28.33 5.47 6.67
CA ALA A 137 28.85 6.81 6.85
C ALA A 137 30.01 6.84 7.88
N PHE A 138 29.89 6.09 8.96
CA PHE A 138 30.97 5.94 9.97
C PHE A 138 32.17 5.20 9.39
N GLY A 139 31.98 4.15 8.60
CA GLY A 139 33.04 3.44 7.90
C GLY A 139 33.80 4.36 6.94
N ALA A 140 33.08 5.15 6.14
CA ALA A 140 33.69 6.13 5.24
C ALA A 140 34.45 7.22 6.01
N TYR A 141 33.88 7.74 7.09
CA TYR A 141 34.50 8.74 7.95
C TYR A 141 35.81 8.22 8.58
N ARG A 142 35.81 6.99 9.13
CA ARG A 142 37.02 6.34 9.66
C ARG A 142 38.10 6.19 8.60
N THR A 143 37.74 5.81 7.40
CA THR A 143 38.67 5.69 6.26
C THR A 143 39.25 7.07 5.86
N MET A 144 38.41 8.11 5.85
CA MET A 144 38.86 9.47 5.56
C MET A 144 39.81 10.01 6.65
N ILE A 145 39.54 9.80 7.91
CA ILE A 145 40.43 10.20 9.01
C ILE A 145 41.82 9.56 8.86
N LYS A 146 41.87 8.26 8.57
CA LYS A 146 43.13 7.55 8.32
C LYS A 146 43.93 8.16 7.15
N ARG A 147 43.24 8.58 6.06
CA ARG A 147 43.88 9.14 4.86
C ARG A 147 44.28 10.61 5.02
N SER A 148 43.49 11.41 5.72
CA SER A 148 43.67 12.86 5.86
C SER A 148 44.41 13.31 7.12
N LYS A 149 45.12 12.38 7.81
CA LYS A 149 45.85 12.68 9.03
C LYS A 149 45.02 13.36 10.12
N GLY A 150 43.77 12.95 10.25
CA GLY A 150 42.87 13.45 11.29
C GLY A 150 41.91 14.58 10.86
N GLN A 151 41.99 15.05 9.64
CA GLN A 151 41.07 16.05 9.11
C GLN A 151 39.98 15.43 8.24
N ALA A 152 38.85 15.10 8.84
CA ALA A 152 37.69 14.61 8.12
C ALA A 152 36.39 15.09 8.80
N THR A 153 35.37 15.34 8.00
CA THR A 153 34.02 15.67 8.47
C THR A 153 33.09 14.47 8.32
N PHE A 154 32.35 14.15 9.37
CA PHE A 154 31.31 13.16 9.29
C PHE A 154 30.14 13.69 8.46
N SER A 155 29.72 12.94 7.45
CA SER A 155 28.57 13.27 6.60
C SER A 155 27.68 12.06 6.40
N ALA A 156 26.44 12.15 6.89
CA ALA A 156 25.39 11.18 6.59
C ALA A 156 24.26 11.92 5.84
N LYS A 157 24.00 11.52 4.61
CA LYS A 157 22.97 12.17 3.79
C LYS A 157 21.60 11.69 4.25
N ARG A 158 20.71 12.61 4.66
CA ARG A 158 19.32 12.32 5.02
C ARG A 158 18.57 11.61 3.90
N SER A 159 18.75 12.03 2.65
CA SER A 159 18.13 11.41 1.48
C SER A 159 18.51 9.93 1.32
N ALA A 160 19.73 9.53 1.72
CA ALA A 160 20.16 8.15 1.59
C ALA A 160 19.33 7.14 2.42
N VAL A 161 18.77 7.57 3.56
CA VAL A 161 17.85 6.72 4.35
C VAL A 161 16.52 6.56 3.62
N ILE A 162 15.97 7.67 3.12
CA ILE A 162 14.70 7.68 2.39
C ILE A 162 14.84 6.89 1.09
N ASP A 163 15.90 7.10 0.33
CA ASP A 163 16.19 6.39 -0.90
C ASP A 163 16.36 4.88 -0.65
N SER A 164 17.05 4.49 0.44
CA SER A 164 17.21 3.08 0.83
C SER A 164 15.88 2.39 1.11
N ILE A 165 14.94 3.07 1.78
CA ILE A 165 13.61 2.53 2.07
C ILE A 165 12.76 2.47 0.80
N LEU A 166 12.68 3.57 0.03
CA LEU A 166 11.75 3.68 -1.10
C LEU A 166 12.20 2.90 -2.34
N THR A 167 13.51 2.77 -2.56
CA THR A 167 14.04 2.20 -3.82
C THR A 167 14.66 0.81 -3.66
N HIS A 168 15.13 0.44 -2.47
CA HIS A 168 15.88 -0.79 -2.26
C HIS A 168 15.14 -1.81 -1.38
N ASP A 169 14.16 -1.39 -0.58
CA ASP A 169 13.41 -2.34 0.23
C ASP A 169 12.22 -2.91 -0.57
N GLN A 170 12.25 -4.22 -0.81
CA GLN A 170 11.21 -4.94 -1.53
C GLN A 170 9.89 -5.07 -0.74
N THR A 171 9.91 -4.75 0.56
CA THR A 171 8.70 -4.71 1.40
C THR A 171 8.06 -3.34 1.42
N SER A 172 8.78 -2.32 0.94
CA SER A 172 8.23 -0.96 0.82
C SER A 172 7.29 -0.89 -0.37
N SER A 173 6.06 -0.48 -0.13
CA SER A 173 5.07 -0.20 -1.17
C SER A 173 4.23 1.00 -0.78
N ASP A 174 3.65 1.67 -1.77
CA ASP A 174 2.67 2.72 -1.50
C ASP A 174 1.45 2.10 -0.82
N LEU A 175 0.98 2.70 0.26
CA LEU A 175 -0.29 2.30 0.86
C LEU A 175 -1.41 2.70 -0.08
N SER A 176 -2.09 1.72 -0.64
CA SER A 176 -3.27 1.98 -1.46
C SER A 176 -4.45 2.40 -0.57
N THR A 177 -4.95 3.60 -0.80
CA THR A 177 -6.10 4.16 -0.06
C THR A 177 -7.27 4.44 -1.01
N LEU A 178 -7.37 3.64 -2.06
CA LEU A 178 -8.45 3.74 -3.04
C LEU A 178 -9.81 3.36 -2.42
N THR A 179 -9.82 2.28 -1.66
CA THR A 179 -10.98 1.85 -0.88
C THR A 179 -10.55 1.41 0.52
N PRO A 180 -11.46 1.41 1.52
CA PRO A 180 -11.17 0.86 2.85
C PRO A 180 -10.71 -0.59 2.78
N LEU A 181 -11.29 -1.37 1.89
CA LEU A 181 -10.98 -2.78 1.74
C LEU A 181 -9.54 -2.98 1.24
N LEU A 182 -9.12 -2.22 0.24
CA LEU A 182 -7.77 -2.27 -0.30
C LEU A 182 -6.73 -1.76 0.70
N GLU A 183 -7.09 -0.76 1.52
CA GLU A 183 -6.24 -0.29 2.61
C GLU A 183 -6.03 -1.39 3.66
N ALA A 184 -7.09 -2.07 4.08
CA ALA A 184 -7.02 -3.17 5.04
C ALA A 184 -6.21 -4.37 4.49
N GLU A 185 -6.41 -4.72 3.22
CA GLU A 185 -5.64 -5.75 2.53
C GLU A 185 -4.15 -5.40 2.51
N THR A 186 -3.81 -4.19 2.08
CA THR A 186 -2.41 -3.74 2.00
C THR A 186 -1.76 -3.68 3.38
N ALA A 187 -2.48 -3.21 4.41
CA ALA A 187 -1.97 -3.12 5.78
C ALA A 187 -1.75 -4.48 6.44
N SER A 188 -2.55 -5.50 6.08
CA SER A 188 -2.43 -6.87 6.62
C SER A 188 -1.46 -7.75 5.83
N LYS A 189 -0.99 -7.30 4.68
CA LYS A 189 -0.11 -8.06 3.79
C LYS A 189 1.27 -8.26 4.40
N VAL A 190 1.73 -9.49 4.38
CA VAL A 190 3.08 -9.89 4.77
C VAL A 190 3.76 -10.65 3.65
N THR A 191 5.08 -10.58 3.58
CA THR A 191 5.87 -11.23 2.54
C THR A 191 7.16 -11.81 3.11
N PHE A 192 7.63 -12.89 2.50
CA PHE A 192 8.96 -13.44 2.79
C PHE A 192 10.10 -12.68 2.09
N LYS A 193 9.79 -11.64 1.32
CA LYS A 193 10.79 -10.76 0.68
C LYS A 193 11.29 -9.69 1.64
N GLY A 194 12.34 -9.00 1.26
CA GLY A 194 12.83 -7.78 1.90
C GLY A 194 14.15 -7.94 2.63
N LEU A 195 14.46 -7.01 3.48
CA LEU A 195 15.71 -6.96 4.23
C LEU A 195 15.89 -8.21 5.11
N SER A 196 16.92 -8.99 4.88
CA SER A 196 17.17 -10.32 5.47
C SER A 196 16.14 -11.39 5.07
N GLY A 197 15.31 -11.14 4.08
CA GLY A 197 14.42 -12.10 3.46
C GLY A 197 14.95 -12.55 2.11
N MET A 198 14.04 -13.06 1.29
CA MET A 198 14.37 -13.49 -0.06
C MET A 198 14.52 -12.30 -1.00
N ASN A 199 15.50 -12.39 -1.90
CA ASN A 199 15.72 -11.37 -2.94
C ASN A 199 14.91 -11.62 -4.22
N SER A 200 14.47 -12.85 -4.46
CA SER A 200 13.75 -13.23 -5.69
C SER A 200 12.66 -14.26 -5.42
N GLU A 201 11.52 -14.13 -6.08
CA GLU A 201 10.44 -15.12 -6.05
C GLU A 201 10.86 -16.48 -6.60
N ARG A 202 11.81 -16.48 -7.54
CA ARG A 202 12.32 -17.71 -8.19
C ARG A 202 13.16 -18.56 -7.24
N SER A 203 13.75 -17.96 -6.21
CA SER A 203 14.54 -18.66 -5.20
C SER A 203 13.69 -19.44 -4.19
N PHE A 204 12.38 -19.27 -4.21
CA PHE A 204 11.44 -19.92 -3.30
C PHE A 204 10.79 -21.12 -3.99
N GLY A 205 11.29 -22.29 -3.68
CA GLY A 205 10.77 -23.56 -4.23
C GLY A 205 9.31 -23.79 -3.88
N LEU A 206 8.64 -24.64 -4.65
CA LEU A 206 7.23 -24.95 -4.46
C LEU A 206 6.95 -25.62 -3.11
N ASP A 207 7.87 -26.44 -2.63
CA ASP A 207 7.83 -27.10 -1.32
C ASP A 207 7.74 -26.13 -0.14
N LYS A 208 8.27 -24.91 -0.33
CA LYS A 208 8.29 -23.83 0.69
C LYS A 208 7.04 -22.95 0.70
N ARG A 209 6.15 -23.12 -0.29
CA ARG A 209 4.98 -22.26 -0.49
C ARG A 209 3.71 -22.78 0.19
N GLY A 210 3.80 -23.96 0.80
CA GLY A 210 2.68 -24.59 1.51
C GLY A 210 2.18 -23.79 2.71
N TYR A 211 1.04 -24.19 3.24
CA TYR A 211 0.51 -23.68 4.51
C TYR A 211 0.85 -24.69 5.62
N ASP A 212 1.51 -24.22 6.66
CA ASP A 212 1.97 -25.02 7.77
C ASP A 212 1.15 -24.74 9.05
N LYS A 213 1.12 -25.72 9.96
CA LYS A 213 0.43 -25.59 11.25
C LYS A 213 0.97 -24.42 12.10
N SER A 214 2.24 -24.07 11.94
CA SER A 214 2.86 -22.91 12.61
C SER A 214 2.29 -21.57 12.18
N MET A 215 1.57 -21.52 11.05
CA MET A 215 0.90 -20.31 10.55
C MET A 215 -0.45 -20.05 11.22
N LEU A 216 -1.04 -21.06 11.88
CA LEU A 216 -2.33 -20.93 12.56
C LEU A 216 -2.30 -19.84 13.63
N GLY A 217 -3.31 -18.98 13.61
CA GLY A 217 -3.43 -17.86 14.55
C GLY A 217 -2.55 -16.65 14.24
N VAL A 218 -1.83 -16.68 13.11
CA VAL A 218 -0.94 -15.58 12.66
C VAL A 218 -1.22 -15.19 11.22
N LEU A 219 -1.26 -16.16 10.31
CA LEU A 219 -1.50 -15.96 8.88
C LEU A 219 -2.78 -16.64 8.45
N GLY A 220 -3.56 -15.97 7.62
CA GLY A 220 -4.71 -16.54 6.94
C GLY A 220 -4.29 -17.52 5.83
N ILE A 221 -5.28 -18.24 5.30
CA ILE A 221 -5.07 -19.20 4.20
C ILE A 221 -4.97 -18.53 2.84
N SER A 222 -5.45 -17.29 2.71
CA SER A 222 -5.38 -16.51 1.47
C SER A 222 -3.92 -16.22 1.09
N THR A 223 -3.66 -16.25 -0.20
CA THR A 223 -2.33 -16.03 -0.76
C THR A 223 -2.43 -15.27 -2.08
N GLY A 224 -1.30 -14.72 -2.54
CA GLY A 224 -1.22 -14.10 -3.86
C GLY A 224 -1.40 -15.11 -5.00
N PHE A 225 -1.44 -14.59 -6.22
CA PHE A 225 -1.52 -15.38 -7.45
C PHE A 225 -0.15 -15.49 -8.14
N ALA A 226 -0.08 -16.44 -9.08
CA ALA A 226 1.05 -16.66 -9.98
C ALA A 226 2.38 -16.78 -9.21
N SER A 227 3.35 -15.94 -9.50
CA SER A 227 4.68 -16.01 -8.88
C SER A 227 4.69 -15.77 -7.37
N THR A 228 3.68 -15.10 -6.84
CA THR A 228 3.58 -14.70 -5.43
C THR A 228 2.84 -15.69 -4.53
N VAL A 229 2.34 -16.80 -5.08
CA VAL A 229 1.67 -17.87 -4.32
C VAL A 229 2.58 -18.37 -3.19
N GLY A 230 2.06 -18.36 -1.96
CA GLY A 230 2.76 -18.79 -0.75
C GLY A 230 3.86 -17.84 -0.27
N ILE A 231 4.22 -16.81 -1.04
CA ILE A 231 5.21 -15.79 -0.67
C ILE A 231 4.54 -14.60 -0.02
N ASN A 232 3.48 -14.08 -0.64
CA ASN A 232 2.65 -13.05 -0.07
C ASN A 232 1.45 -13.69 0.63
N ARG A 233 1.21 -13.31 1.86
CA ARG A 233 0.08 -13.75 2.68
C ARG A 233 -0.52 -12.56 3.41
N GLN A 234 -1.61 -12.78 4.12
CA GLN A 234 -2.24 -11.78 4.98
C GLN A 234 -2.24 -12.26 6.42
N THR A 235 -2.03 -11.34 7.36
CA THR A 235 -2.23 -11.63 8.77
C THR A 235 -3.71 -11.84 9.05
N VAL A 236 -4.02 -12.70 10.01
CA VAL A 236 -5.38 -12.80 10.57
C VAL A 236 -5.75 -11.50 11.28
N ILE A 237 -7.05 -11.27 11.51
CA ILE A 237 -7.56 -10.02 12.11
C ILE A 237 -6.91 -9.76 13.48
N ASP A 238 -6.84 -10.77 14.34
CA ASP A 238 -6.16 -10.73 15.63
C ASP A 238 -4.91 -11.63 15.60
N ALA A 239 -3.92 -11.22 14.80
CA ALA A 239 -2.66 -11.93 14.73
C ALA A 239 -1.91 -11.85 16.06
N GLY A 240 -1.73 -12.99 16.70
CA GLY A 240 -1.09 -13.11 18.02
C GLY A 240 0.41 -12.81 18.02
N VAL A 241 0.79 -11.59 17.65
CA VAL A 241 2.17 -11.09 17.78
C VAL A 241 2.41 -10.75 19.22
N ARG A 242 3.18 -11.61 19.91
CA ARG A 242 3.27 -11.57 21.40
C ARG A 242 4.21 -10.52 21.96
N ASN A 243 5.08 -9.92 21.19
CA ASN A 243 5.99 -8.91 21.70
C ASN A 243 6.30 -7.83 20.65
N LYS A 244 6.92 -6.73 21.12
CA LYS A 244 7.31 -5.59 20.29
C LYS A 244 8.31 -5.96 19.16
N ARG A 245 8.95 -7.13 19.22
CA ARG A 245 9.86 -7.64 18.19
C ARG A 245 9.17 -8.49 17.14
N GLY A 246 7.86 -8.73 17.29
CA GLY A 246 7.05 -9.42 16.30
C GLY A 246 7.28 -10.93 16.22
N PHE A 247 7.81 -11.56 17.25
CA PHE A 247 7.97 -13.02 17.28
C PHE A 247 6.62 -13.73 17.15
N ILE A 248 6.60 -14.73 16.28
CA ILE A 248 5.45 -15.55 15.99
C ILE A 248 5.41 -16.72 16.97
N THR A 249 4.27 -16.89 17.61
CA THR A 249 4.00 -18.08 18.43
C THR A 249 2.73 -18.74 17.89
N PRO A 250 2.83 -19.95 17.34
CA PRO A 250 1.68 -20.70 16.88
C PRO A 250 0.63 -20.84 17.98
N LYS A 251 -0.64 -20.72 17.61
CA LYS A 251 -1.75 -20.97 18.53
C LYS A 251 -2.14 -22.45 18.46
N LYS A 252 -2.58 -22.98 19.61
CA LYS A 252 -3.15 -24.31 19.63
C LYS A 252 -4.58 -24.29 19.04
N PRO A 253 -5.07 -25.40 18.50
CA PRO A 253 -6.42 -25.45 17.94
C PRO A 253 -7.52 -24.96 18.90
N GLU A 254 -7.36 -25.20 20.21
CA GLU A 254 -8.32 -24.79 21.24
C GLU A 254 -8.34 -23.27 21.50
N GLU A 255 -7.31 -22.56 21.08
CA GLU A 255 -7.17 -21.10 21.22
C GLU A 255 -7.70 -20.36 19.97
N LEU A 256 -8.11 -21.10 18.93
CA LEU A 256 -8.59 -20.51 17.70
C LEU A 256 -10.03 -19.98 17.84
N ASN A 257 -10.25 -18.83 17.22
CA ASN A 257 -11.56 -18.19 17.09
C ASN A 257 -11.63 -17.46 15.73
N ASN A 258 -12.78 -16.92 15.38
CA ASN A 258 -12.97 -16.26 14.07
C ASN A 258 -12.00 -15.10 13.80
N LEU A 259 -11.56 -14.37 14.83
CA LEU A 259 -10.68 -13.21 14.67
C LEU A 259 -9.21 -13.62 14.45
N ASN A 260 -8.80 -14.77 15.00
CA ASN A 260 -7.43 -15.23 14.85
C ASN A 260 -7.26 -16.40 13.88
N THR A 261 -8.35 -16.81 13.20
CA THR A 261 -8.31 -17.83 12.15
C THR A 261 -8.32 -17.22 10.76
N PHE A 262 -9.06 -16.13 10.58
CA PHE A 262 -9.30 -15.53 9.27
C PHE A 262 -8.62 -14.16 9.12
N SER A 263 -8.10 -13.91 7.93
CA SER A 263 -7.78 -12.57 7.48
C SER A 263 -9.06 -11.77 7.21
N MET A 264 -8.94 -10.46 7.05
CA MET A 264 -10.11 -9.61 6.77
C MET A 264 -10.82 -10.03 5.47
N MET A 265 -10.06 -10.39 4.43
CA MET A 265 -10.62 -10.81 3.14
C MET A 265 -11.40 -12.12 3.25
N GLU A 266 -10.87 -13.06 4.01
CA GLU A 266 -11.52 -14.34 4.29
C GLU A 266 -12.81 -14.13 5.08
N ALA A 267 -12.74 -13.29 6.11
CA ALA A 267 -13.88 -12.99 6.96
C ALA A 267 -15.02 -12.26 6.21
N LEU A 268 -14.69 -11.48 5.16
CA LEU A 268 -15.68 -10.78 4.32
C LEU A 268 -16.35 -11.67 3.27
N SER A 269 -15.93 -12.93 3.11
CA SER A 269 -16.44 -13.82 2.08
C SER A 269 -17.47 -14.80 2.65
N PRO A 270 -18.79 -14.49 2.62
CA PRO A 270 -19.81 -15.35 3.20
C PRO A 270 -19.91 -16.68 2.45
N LEU A 271 -20.14 -17.76 3.17
CA LEU A 271 -20.41 -19.11 2.65
C LEU A 271 -19.23 -19.82 1.96
N ALA A 272 -18.19 -19.12 1.51
CA ALA A 272 -17.11 -19.70 0.69
C ALA A 272 -16.39 -20.86 1.39
N ILE A 273 -16.02 -20.69 2.66
CA ILE A 273 -15.28 -21.71 3.43
C ILE A 273 -16.07 -23.02 3.56
N ASN A 274 -17.38 -22.94 3.71
CA ASN A 274 -18.21 -24.10 4.01
C ASN A 274 -18.75 -24.81 2.75
N HIS A 275 -18.76 -24.13 1.60
CA HIS A 275 -19.48 -24.61 0.44
C HIS A 275 -18.62 -24.78 -0.81
N ASP A 276 -17.49 -24.06 -0.93
CA ASP A 276 -16.60 -24.14 -2.07
C ASP A 276 -15.42 -25.08 -1.78
N ASP A 277 -14.79 -25.59 -2.83
CA ASP A 277 -13.54 -26.32 -2.66
C ASP A 277 -12.39 -25.37 -2.21
N PRO A 278 -11.30 -25.90 -1.61
CA PRO A 278 -10.22 -25.05 -1.07
C PRO A 278 -9.58 -24.12 -2.10
N PHE A 279 -9.46 -24.56 -3.35
CA PHE A 279 -8.86 -23.74 -4.42
C PHE A 279 -9.79 -22.56 -4.76
N ARG A 280 -11.09 -22.82 -4.92
CA ARG A 280 -12.10 -21.78 -5.19
C ARG A 280 -12.27 -20.84 -4.01
N THR A 281 -12.22 -21.35 -2.81
CA THR A 281 -12.23 -20.55 -1.58
C THR A 281 -11.04 -19.56 -1.55
N ALA A 282 -9.83 -20.03 -1.83
CA ALA A 282 -8.65 -19.16 -1.92
C ALA A 282 -8.78 -18.11 -3.04
N MET A 283 -9.35 -18.48 -4.18
CA MET A 283 -9.64 -17.53 -5.26
C MET A 283 -10.70 -16.50 -4.86
N ALA A 284 -11.76 -16.91 -4.18
CA ALA A 284 -12.81 -16.01 -3.70
C ALA A 284 -12.24 -14.93 -2.77
N PHE A 285 -11.38 -15.31 -1.82
CA PHE A 285 -10.73 -14.38 -0.92
C PHE A 285 -9.86 -13.37 -1.66
N THR A 286 -9.08 -13.84 -2.63
CA THR A 286 -8.23 -12.95 -3.43
C THR A 286 -9.05 -12.02 -4.32
N GLN A 287 -10.15 -12.51 -4.89
CA GLN A 287 -11.04 -11.69 -5.74
C GLN A 287 -11.80 -10.66 -4.90
N THR A 288 -12.13 -10.95 -3.63
CA THR A 288 -12.71 -9.98 -2.72
C THR A 288 -11.79 -8.76 -2.53
N SER A 289 -10.47 -8.97 -2.40
CA SER A 289 -9.49 -7.88 -2.31
C SER A 289 -9.39 -7.04 -3.59
N GLN A 290 -9.86 -7.56 -4.72
CA GLN A 290 -9.86 -6.87 -6.01
C GLN A 290 -11.05 -5.91 -6.23
N HIS A 291 -11.93 -5.75 -5.26
CA HIS A 291 -12.98 -4.69 -5.25
C HIS A 291 -12.31 -3.32 -5.04
N GLN A 292 -11.85 -2.72 -6.13
CA GLN A 292 -10.92 -1.59 -6.07
C GLN A 292 -11.55 -0.24 -6.36
N MET A 293 -12.81 -0.19 -6.84
CA MET A 293 -13.43 1.05 -7.23
C MET A 293 -14.66 1.36 -6.38
N LEU A 294 -14.74 2.60 -5.89
CA LEU A 294 -15.96 3.15 -5.33
C LEU A 294 -16.87 3.59 -6.48
N VAL A 295 -18.08 3.10 -6.50
CA VAL A 295 -19.03 3.31 -7.60
C VAL A 295 -20.26 4.09 -7.16
N LYS A 296 -20.95 4.70 -8.10
CA LYS A 296 -22.08 5.63 -7.89
C LYS A 296 -23.22 5.04 -7.06
N LYS A 297 -23.57 3.77 -7.30
CA LYS A 297 -24.65 3.08 -6.58
C LYS A 297 -24.08 1.93 -5.75
N SER A 298 -23.12 2.24 -4.92
CA SER A 298 -22.58 1.27 -3.99
C SER A 298 -23.51 1.10 -2.77
N MET A 299 -23.66 -0.14 -2.30
CA MET A 299 -24.48 -0.50 -1.15
C MET A 299 -23.86 -1.68 -0.37
N PRO A 300 -24.20 -1.84 0.91
CA PRO A 300 -23.80 -3.03 1.67
C PRO A 300 -24.36 -4.31 1.05
N SER A 301 -23.64 -5.42 1.20
CA SER A 301 -24.17 -6.73 0.85
C SER A 301 -25.39 -7.07 1.72
N LEU A 302 -26.41 -7.69 1.14
CA LEU A 302 -27.58 -8.16 1.89
C LEU A 302 -27.25 -9.32 2.82
N ILE A 303 -26.24 -10.11 2.45
CA ILE A 303 -25.72 -11.22 3.26
C ILE A 303 -24.30 -10.88 3.63
N THR A 304 -24.06 -10.75 4.93
CA THR A 304 -22.75 -10.42 5.48
C THR A 304 -22.38 -11.41 6.57
N THR A 305 -21.11 -11.52 6.87
CA THR A 305 -20.59 -12.26 8.03
C THR A 305 -20.57 -11.39 9.29
N GLY A 306 -20.81 -10.09 9.17
CA GLY A 306 -20.62 -9.09 10.22
C GLY A 306 -19.18 -8.57 10.30
N ALA A 307 -18.22 -9.14 9.57
CA ALA A 307 -16.83 -8.67 9.53
C ALA A 307 -16.69 -7.29 8.86
N ASP A 308 -17.59 -6.94 7.97
CA ASP A 308 -17.67 -5.62 7.33
C ASP A 308 -17.87 -4.48 8.36
N GLU A 309 -18.52 -4.75 9.50
CA GLU A 309 -18.66 -3.78 10.60
C GLU A 309 -17.33 -3.52 11.34
N ALA A 310 -16.34 -4.41 11.24
CA ALA A 310 -15.01 -4.25 11.81
C ALA A 310 -14.08 -3.41 10.92
N LEU A 311 -14.35 -3.34 9.62
CA LEU A 311 -13.49 -2.67 8.64
C LEU A 311 -13.20 -1.19 8.96
N PRO A 312 -14.15 -0.35 9.41
CA PRO A 312 -13.89 1.04 9.80
C PRO A 312 -12.85 1.19 10.91
N TYR A 313 -12.72 0.17 11.78
CA TYR A 313 -11.77 0.17 12.90
C TYR A 313 -10.37 -0.32 12.50
N LEU A 314 -10.27 -1.10 11.43
CA LEU A 314 -9.01 -1.64 10.91
C LEU A 314 -8.33 -0.70 9.91
N THR A 315 -9.05 0.28 9.39
CA THR A 315 -8.56 1.25 8.41
C THR A 315 -8.20 2.59 9.05
N SER A 316 -7.50 3.43 8.30
CA SER A 316 -7.14 4.78 8.74
C SER A 316 -8.37 5.69 8.89
N ASN A 317 -8.18 6.84 9.53
CA ASN A 317 -9.22 7.85 9.70
C ASN A 317 -9.63 8.59 8.40
N LYS A 318 -9.16 8.15 7.25
CA LYS A 318 -9.49 8.77 5.96
C LYS A 318 -10.91 8.47 5.50
N PHE A 319 -11.40 7.26 5.79
CA PHE A 319 -12.74 6.81 5.38
C PHE A 319 -13.75 6.83 6.53
N ALA A 320 -13.28 6.61 7.76
CA ALA A 320 -14.08 6.69 8.97
C ALA A 320 -13.24 7.25 10.10
N TYR A 321 -13.60 8.42 10.62
CA TYR A 321 -12.85 9.09 11.66
C TYR A 321 -13.31 8.64 13.04
N LYS A 322 -12.38 8.12 13.82
CA LYS A 322 -12.60 7.58 15.17
C LYS A 322 -12.17 8.59 16.23
N CYS A 323 -12.95 8.71 17.31
CA CYS A 323 -12.59 9.53 18.46
C CYS A 323 -11.26 9.05 19.07
N PRO A 324 -10.21 9.89 19.14
CA PRO A 324 -8.91 9.48 19.66
C PRO A 324 -8.81 9.50 21.20
N PHE A 325 -9.82 9.97 21.88
CA PHE A 325 -9.85 10.16 23.34
C PHE A 325 -10.77 9.15 24.01
N GLU A 326 -10.45 8.70 25.22
CA GLU A 326 -11.34 7.80 25.99
C GLU A 326 -12.72 8.39 26.22
N LYS A 327 -12.78 9.68 26.54
CA LYS A 327 -14.03 10.44 26.75
C LYS A 327 -13.85 11.84 26.20
N ALA A 328 -14.70 12.21 25.28
CA ALA A 328 -14.61 13.49 24.61
C ALA A 328 -15.99 14.16 24.48
N VAL A 329 -15.95 15.42 24.05
CA VAL A 329 -17.14 16.19 23.68
C VAL A 329 -16.88 16.94 22.37
N VAL A 330 -17.87 16.99 21.49
CA VAL A 330 -17.83 17.75 20.25
C VAL A 330 -18.01 19.22 20.56
N LYS A 331 -17.00 20.04 20.27
CA LYS A 331 -17.03 21.49 20.56
C LYS A 331 -17.53 22.33 19.40
N GLU A 332 -17.16 21.97 18.20
CA GLU A 332 -17.49 22.74 17.00
C GLU A 332 -17.66 21.80 15.81
N VAL A 333 -18.65 22.05 14.98
CA VAL A 333 -18.86 21.37 13.70
C VAL A 333 -19.14 22.45 12.66
N THR A 334 -18.28 22.54 11.65
CA THR A 334 -18.42 23.42 10.51
C THR A 334 -18.51 22.61 9.22
N LYS A 335 -18.63 23.27 8.08
CA LYS A 335 -18.60 22.62 6.76
C LYS A 335 -17.22 22.01 6.46
N ASP A 336 -16.15 22.62 6.98
CA ASP A 336 -14.78 22.30 6.59
C ASP A 336 -14.00 21.53 7.67
N TYR A 337 -14.44 21.60 8.93
CA TYR A 337 -13.78 20.94 10.05
C TYR A 337 -14.69 20.71 11.24
N MET A 338 -14.26 19.81 12.14
CA MET A 338 -14.85 19.56 13.44
C MET A 338 -13.76 19.56 14.52
N ILE A 339 -14.10 20.06 15.71
CA ILE A 339 -13.22 20.05 16.90
C ILE A 339 -13.82 19.12 17.95
N ILE A 340 -13.00 18.20 18.42
CA ILE A 340 -13.30 17.28 19.52
C ILE A 340 -12.37 17.61 20.67
N GLU A 341 -12.87 17.69 21.90
CA GLU A 341 -12.09 17.98 23.10
C GLU A 341 -12.19 16.85 24.12
N ASP A 342 -11.04 16.37 24.59
CA ASP A 342 -10.96 15.43 25.71
C ASP A 342 -11.55 16.06 26.98
N THR A 343 -12.41 15.33 27.66
CA THR A 343 -13.08 15.81 28.87
C THR A 343 -12.13 15.97 30.04
N LYS A 344 -11.05 15.16 30.14
CA LYS A 344 -10.06 15.16 31.22
C LYS A 344 -8.92 16.14 30.96
N THR A 345 -8.22 15.97 29.85
CA THR A 345 -6.97 16.71 29.53
C THR A 345 -7.22 18.05 28.85
N LYS A 346 -8.44 18.30 28.36
CA LYS A 346 -8.77 19.46 27.53
C LYS A 346 -8.00 19.54 26.21
N GLN A 347 -7.27 18.50 25.88
CA GLN A 347 -6.63 18.39 24.58
C GLN A 347 -7.68 18.37 23.48
N LYS A 348 -7.40 19.06 22.38
CA LYS A 348 -8.32 19.14 21.25
C LYS A 348 -7.77 18.37 20.06
N ASP A 349 -8.69 17.79 19.31
CA ASP A 349 -8.43 17.13 18.05
C ASP A 349 -9.18 17.83 16.92
N TYR A 350 -8.53 17.91 15.76
CA TYR A 350 -9.07 18.54 14.55
C TYR A 350 -9.39 17.44 13.52
N VAL A 351 -10.63 17.42 13.08
CA VAL A 351 -11.10 16.53 12.01
C VAL A 351 -11.32 17.33 10.77
N ASP A 352 -10.61 17.03 9.69
CA ASP A 352 -10.78 17.66 8.39
C ASP A 352 -12.01 17.08 7.68
N LEU A 353 -13.00 17.89 7.37
CA LEU A 353 -14.23 17.51 6.65
C LEU A 353 -14.22 17.96 5.17
N ARG A 354 -13.12 18.56 4.73
CA ARG A 354 -12.97 18.95 3.33
C ARG A 354 -12.73 17.70 2.46
N THR A 355 -12.98 17.83 1.17
CA THR A 355 -12.64 16.82 0.19
C THR A 355 -11.12 16.60 0.17
N THR A 356 -10.69 15.37 0.32
CA THR A 356 -9.28 14.96 0.25
C THR A 356 -9.05 14.10 -0.99
N ILE A 357 -7.88 14.24 -1.60
CA ILE A 357 -7.50 13.50 -2.80
C ILE A 357 -6.59 12.36 -2.38
N GLN A 358 -6.95 11.15 -2.78
CA GLN A 358 -6.21 9.92 -2.56
C GLN A 358 -5.60 9.45 -3.87
N LYS A 359 -4.31 9.09 -3.86
CA LYS A 359 -3.63 8.55 -5.03
C LYS A 359 -3.85 7.04 -5.12
N ASN A 360 -4.18 6.55 -6.31
CA ASN A 360 -4.05 5.14 -6.62
C ASN A 360 -2.59 4.82 -6.99
N SER A 361 -1.98 3.85 -6.32
CA SER A 361 -0.60 3.44 -6.59
C SER A 361 -0.41 2.85 -7.98
N ASP A 362 -1.42 2.12 -8.49
CA ASP A 362 -1.26 1.30 -9.68
C ASP A 362 -1.96 1.88 -10.93
N GLY A 363 -2.99 2.71 -10.76
CA GLY A 363 -3.85 3.16 -11.85
C GLY A 363 -3.54 4.53 -12.46
N GLY A 364 -2.63 5.29 -11.84
CA GLY A 364 -2.28 6.63 -12.34
C GLY A 364 -3.38 7.69 -12.22
N PHE A 365 -4.50 7.38 -11.56
CA PHE A 365 -5.60 8.30 -11.24
C PHE A 365 -5.72 8.52 -9.74
N TYR A 366 -6.57 9.45 -9.35
CA TYR A 366 -6.85 9.79 -7.97
C TYR A 366 -8.34 9.62 -7.70
N ILE A 367 -8.71 9.44 -6.44
CA ILE A 367 -10.11 9.51 -6.01
C ILE A 367 -10.26 10.56 -4.93
N THR A 368 -11.44 11.14 -4.84
CA THR A 368 -11.80 12.05 -3.77
C THR A 368 -12.57 11.32 -2.68
N THR A 369 -12.22 11.59 -1.43
CA THR A 369 -12.97 11.15 -0.25
C THR A 369 -13.43 12.35 0.54
N LYS A 370 -14.59 12.26 1.18
CA LYS A 370 -15.13 13.31 2.02
C LYS A 370 -15.79 12.71 3.26
N LEU A 371 -15.35 13.17 4.42
CA LEU A 371 -15.95 12.78 5.68
C LEU A 371 -17.20 13.62 5.96
N ASP A 372 -18.35 12.98 6.09
CA ASP A 372 -19.57 13.60 6.55
C ASP A 372 -19.76 13.39 8.06
N PRO A 373 -19.90 14.46 8.87
CA PRO A 373 -20.08 14.35 10.31
C PRO A 373 -21.46 13.74 10.65
N ILE A 374 -21.47 12.84 11.63
CA ILE A 374 -22.68 12.20 12.14
C ILE A 374 -23.02 12.60 13.57
N VAL A 375 -22.19 13.42 14.17
CA VAL A 375 -22.31 13.89 15.54
C VAL A 375 -22.67 15.38 15.58
N LYS A 376 -23.25 15.83 16.71
CA LYS A 376 -23.68 17.21 16.91
C LYS A 376 -22.83 17.90 17.97
N VAL A 377 -22.75 19.23 17.91
CA VAL A 377 -22.09 20.04 18.95
C VAL A 377 -22.68 19.72 20.34
N GLY A 378 -21.82 19.53 21.31
CA GLY A 378 -22.17 19.15 22.68
C GLY A 378 -22.35 17.64 22.91
N GLN A 379 -22.33 16.80 21.87
CA GLN A 379 -22.44 15.36 22.01
C GLN A 379 -21.23 14.80 22.74
N LYS A 380 -21.48 13.90 23.71
CA LYS A 380 -20.45 13.13 24.42
C LYS A 380 -20.05 11.95 23.58
N LEU A 381 -18.76 11.65 23.56
CA LEU A 381 -18.14 10.58 22.79
C LEU A 381 -17.33 9.68 23.72
N GLU A 382 -17.25 8.40 23.36
CA GLU A 382 -16.36 7.41 23.96
C GLU A 382 -15.21 7.08 23.00
N GLY A 383 -14.18 6.42 23.50
CA GLY A 383 -13.03 6.04 22.69
C GLY A 383 -13.43 5.16 21.51
N ASN A 384 -12.89 5.46 20.35
CA ASN A 384 -13.18 4.80 19.07
C ASN A 384 -14.59 5.03 18.49
N ASP A 385 -15.45 5.87 19.11
CA ASP A 385 -16.69 6.26 18.45
C ASP A 385 -16.42 6.85 17.08
N ILE A 386 -17.14 6.40 16.06
CA ILE A 386 -17.04 6.98 14.72
C ILE A 386 -17.82 8.30 14.71
N VAL A 387 -17.12 9.38 14.36
CA VAL A 387 -17.69 10.74 14.41
C VAL A 387 -18.01 11.31 13.04
N ALA A 388 -17.33 10.79 12.01
CA ALA A 388 -17.56 11.13 10.61
C ALA A 388 -17.14 9.97 9.72
N TYR A 389 -17.80 9.78 8.57
CA TYR A 389 -17.42 8.76 7.61
C TYR A 389 -17.72 9.17 6.18
N ASP A 390 -17.05 8.52 5.22
CA ASP A 390 -17.31 8.66 3.80
C ASP A 390 -18.51 7.81 3.39
N LYS A 391 -19.57 8.45 2.90
CA LYS A 391 -20.83 7.81 2.50
C LYS A 391 -20.72 6.96 1.23
N GLN A 392 -19.69 7.14 0.43
CA GLN A 392 -19.44 6.26 -0.71
C GLN A 392 -18.90 4.91 -0.23
N SER A 393 -18.05 4.94 0.81
CA SER A 393 -17.41 3.74 1.35
C SER A 393 -18.30 2.98 2.34
N TYR A 394 -19.10 3.69 3.11
CA TYR A 394 -19.88 3.08 4.19
C TYR A 394 -21.34 3.54 4.20
N SER A 395 -22.20 2.64 4.68
CA SER A 395 -23.60 2.90 4.97
C SER A 395 -23.95 2.36 6.35
N ASN A 396 -25.12 2.74 6.89
CA ASN A 396 -25.63 2.13 8.11
C ASN A 396 -25.84 0.62 7.88
N ALA A 397 -25.38 -0.21 8.80
CA ALA A 397 -25.51 -1.65 8.72
C ALA A 397 -26.98 -2.08 8.57
N ILE A 398 -27.25 -2.91 7.56
CA ILE A 398 -28.58 -3.47 7.33
C ILE A 398 -28.91 -4.40 8.51
N GLY A 399 -29.99 -4.11 9.24
CA GLY A 399 -30.45 -4.93 10.38
C GLY A 399 -30.06 -4.45 11.78
N ASN A 400 -29.17 -3.48 11.92
CA ASN A 400 -28.94 -2.78 13.19
C ASN A 400 -29.90 -1.60 13.30
N GLY A 401 -31.18 -1.87 13.45
CA GLY A 401 -32.19 -0.84 13.68
C GLY A 401 -32.01 -0.15 15.02
N GLY A 402 -30.97 0.67 15.21
CA GLY A 402 -30.80 1.75 16.19
C GLY A 402 -31.18 1.48 17.66
N LYS A 403 -31.37 0.24 18.06
CA LYS A 403 -31.77 -0.14 19.44
C LYS A 403 -30.83 -1.21 19.96
N GLY A 404 -29.79 -0.80 20.60
CA GLY A 404 -28.95 -1.66 21.44
C GLY A 404 -27.48 -1.69 21.04
N GLY A 405 -26.70 -0.83 21.60
CA GLY A 405 -25.30 -1.04 21.88
C GLY A 405 -24.29 -0.32 20.98
N ASN A 406 -24.45 -0.29 19.70
CA ASN A 406 -23.59 0.54 18.84
C ASN A 406 -24.46 1.29 17.84
N PRO A 407 -24.77 2.57 18.10
CA PRO A 407 -25.57 3.38 17.18
C PRO A 407 -24.91 3.60 15.82
N PHE A 408 -23.66 3.13 15.65
CA PHE A 408 -22.79 3.41 14.52
C PHE A 408 -22.32 2.13 13.82
N GLY A 409 -23.14 1.08 13.77
CA GLY A 409 -22.85 -0.07 12.93
C GLY A 409 -22.77 0.37 11.46
N LEU A 410 -21.56 0.59 10.98
CA LEU A 410 -21.28 0.88 9.58
C LEU A 410 -20.97 -0.43 8.85
N SER A 411 -21.61 -0.64 7.71
CA SER A 411 -21.28 -1.69 6.77
C SER A 411 -20.52 -1.11 5.58
N TYR A 412 -19.55 -1.85 5.08
CA TYR A 412 -18.83 -1.50 3.87
C TYR A 412 -19.72 -1.67 2.63
N ASN A 413 -19.71 -0.69 1.76
CA ASN A 413 -20.45 -0.71 0.49
C ASN A 413 -19.71 -1.59 -0.53
N MET A 414 -20.10 -2.86 -0.63
CA MET A 414 -19.42 -3.86 -1.45
C MET A 414 -19.59 -3.67 -2.96
N GLY A 415 -20.60 -2.94 -3.40
CA GLY A 415 -20.92 -2.74 -4.82
C GLY A 415 -22.41 -2.57 -5.04
N THR A 416 -22.91 -3.02 -6.19
CA THR A 416 -24.34 -2.89 -6.54
C THR A 416 -25.00 -4.26 -6.67
N LEU A 417 -26.31 -4.31 -6.41
CA LEU A 417 -27.10 -5.52 -6.66
C LEU A 417 -27.51 -5.59 -8.12
N ALA A 418 -27.33 -6.75 -8.74
CA ALA A 418 -27.73 -7.04 -10.09
C ALA A 418 -28.63 -8.29 -10.15
N LYS A 419 -29.64 -8.29 -10.99
CA LYS A 419 -30.39 -9.49 -11.37
C LYS A 419 -29.61 -10.22 -12.45
N VAL A 420 -29.08 -11.39 -12.10
CA VAL A 420 -28.18 -12.17 -12.96
C VAL A 420 -28.92 -13.38 -13.53
N ALA A 421 -28.84 -13.55 -14.84
CA ALA A 421 -29.23 -14.80 -15.52
C ALA A 421 -27.97 -15.58 -15.89
N ILE A 422 -28.00 -16.89 -15.65
CA ILE A 422 -26.95 -17.81 -16.06
C ILE A 422 -27.41 -18.50 -17.34
N MET A 423 -26.97 -17.98 -18.47
CA MET A 423 -27.32 -18.50 -19.78
C MET A 423 -26.29 -18.05 -20.83
N ASN A 424 -26.10 -18.88 -21.84
CA ASN A 424 -25.27 -18.50 -22.98
C ASN A 424 -26.00 -17.50 -23.86
N THR A 425 -25.28 -16.51 -24.34
CA THR A 425 -25.72 -15.53 -25.33
C THR A 425 -24.69 -15.49 -26.46
N ASP A 426 -25.09 -15.02 -27.63
CA ASP A 426 -24.16 -14.84 -28.75
C ASP A 426 -23.16 -13.67 -28.50
N LEU A 427 -23.39 -12.91 -27.42
CA LEU A 427 -22.59 -11.74 -27.04
C LEU A 427 -21.50 -12.06 -26.01
N GLY A 428 -21.45 -13.31 -25.49
CA GLY A 428 -20.52 -13.71 -24.43
C GLY A 428 -19.89 -15.08 -24.68
N TYR A 429 -18.62 -15.23 -24.27
CA TYR A 429 -17.88 -16.48 -24.36
C TYR A 429 -17.03 -16.68 -23.12
N GLU A 430 -16.95 -17.95 -22.62
CA GLU A 430 -16.16 -18.34 -21.42
C GLU A 430 -16.39 -17.45 -20.20
N ASP A 431 -15.36 -16.72 -19.79
CA ASP A 431 -15.34 -15.87 -18.60
C ASP A 431 -15.86 -14.45 -18.87
N SER A 432 -16.55 -14.21 -19.98
CA SER A 432 -17.17 -12.95 -20.26
C SER A 432 -18.49 -12.79 -19.52
N CYS A 433 -18.89 -11.56 -19.31
CA CYS A 433 -20.23 -11.18 -18.88
C CYS A 433 -20.82 -10.15 -19.85
N VAL A 434 -22.13 -10.10 -19.89
CA VAL A 434 -22.89 -9.05 -20.59
C VAL A 434 -23.69 -8.31 -19.55
N VAL A 435 -23.69 -7.00 -19.56
CA VAL A 435 -24.47 -6.18 -18.61
C VAL A 435 -25.44 -5.27 -19.35
N ASP A 436 -26.50 -4.82 -18.68
CA ASP A 436 -27.39 -3.81 -19.20
C ASP A 436 -26.85 -2.38 -18.92
N ASN A 437 -27.47 -1.39 -19.58
CA ASN A 437 -27.09 0.00 -19.38
C ASN A 437 -27.27 0.47 -17.92
N SER A 438 -28.22 -0.10 -17.17
CA SER A 438 -28.49 0.30 -15.78
C SER A 438 -27.34 -0.08 -14.84
N ILE A 439 -26.69 -1.23 -15.07
CA ILE A 439 -25.49 -1.65 -14.33
C ILE A 439 -24.28 -0.82 -14.75
N SER A 440 -24.11 -0.53 -16.05
CA SER A 440 -23.04 0.35 -16.51
C SER A 440 -23.10 1.72 -15.82
N GLU A 441 -24.29 2.30 -15.70
CA GLU A 441 -24.51 3.57 -14.99
C GLU A 441 -24.36 3.45 -13.46
N ALA A 442 -24.76 2.33 -12.88
CA ALA A 442 -24.62 2.09 -11.44
C ALA A 442 -23.16 1.93 -11.00
N LEU A 443 -22.35 1.33 -11.88
CA LEU A 443 -20.92 1.13 -11.69
C LEU A 443 -20.06 2.30 -12.18
N GLU A 444 -20.67 3.43 -12.59
CA GLU A 444 -19.96 4.68 -12.87
C GLU A 444 -19.14 5.08 -11.64
N SER A 445 -17.85 5.37 -11.83
CA SER A 445 -16.94 5.85 -10.80
C SER A 445 -16.50 7.27 -11.07
N LYS A 446 -16.17 8.00 -10.01
CA LYS A 446 -15.57 9.34 -10.08
C LYS A 446 -14.09 9.24 -9.83
N VAL A 447 -13.32 9.60 -10.83
CA VAL A 447 -11.87 9.60 -10.76
C VAL A 447 -11.32 10.98 -11.05
N ASP A 448 -10.25 11.36 -10.35
CA ASP A 448 -9.54 12.59 -10.63
C ASP A 448 -8.30 12.30 -11.48
N VAL A 449 -8.20 13.01 -12.60
CA VAL A 449 -7.02 12.94 -13.47
C VAL A 449 -6.13 14.14 -13.20
N GLN A 450 -4.86 13.90 -12.94
CA GLN A 450 -3.88 14.96 -12.72
C GLN A 450 -3.29 15.47 -14.02
N LYS A 451 -3.29 16.79 -14.19
CA LYS A 451 -2.50 17.49 -15.20
C LYS A 451 -1.56 18.46 -14.49
N ASP A 452 -0.28 18.33 -14.73
CA ASP A 452 0.73 19.21 -14.16
C ASP A 452 1.44 20.06 -15.21
N VAL A 453 1.95 21.18 -14.78
CA VAL A 453 2.79 22.09 -15.55
C VAL A 453 3.85 22.68 -14.64
N SER A 454 5.08 22.76 -15.16
CA SER A 454 6.18 23.46 -14.51
C SER A 454 6.47 24.74 -15.28
N LEU A 455 6.47 25.87 -14.56
CA LEU A 455 6.69 27.20 -15.08
C LEU A 455 8.01 27.74 -14.53
N ASP A 456 8.79 28.39 -15.35
CA ASP A 456 9.96 29.14 -14.90
C ASP A 456 9.55 30.31 -14.00
N LYS A 457 10.41 30.70 -13.06
CA LYS A 457 10.16 31.79 -12.11
C LYS A 457 9.80 33.13 -12.77
N ASN A 458 10.26 33.35 -13.98
CA ASN A 458 10.03 34.57 -14.77
C ASN A 458 8.80 34.47 -15.69
N SER A 459 8.14 33.30 -15.78
CA SER A 459 6.95 33.13 -16.62
C SER A 459 5.79 34.00 -16.15
N ASN A 460 5.01 34.54 -17.08
CA ASN A 460 3.80 35.31 -16.78
C ASN A 460 2.54 34.48 -17.04
N VAL A 461 1.61 34.50 -16.10
CA VAL A 461 0.31 33.81 -16.20
C VAL A 461 -0.78 34.83 -16.52
N TYR A 462 -1.52 34.61 -17.59
CA TYR A 462 -2.61 35.47 -18.07
C TYR A 462 -3.98 34.98 -17.62
N ASN A 463 -4.20 33.68 -17.64
CA ASN A 463 -5.44 33.07 -17.20
C ASN A 463 -5.19 31.71 -16.55
N MET A 464 -5.98 31.37 -15.53
CA MET A 464 -5.96 30.09 -14.85
C MET A 464 -7.36 29.76 -14.34
N VAL A 465 -7.79 28.52 -14.56
CA VAL A 465 -9.06 28.01 -14.02
C VAL A 465 -9.04 27.99 -12.49
N SER A 466 -10.25 28.01 -11.91
CA SER A 466 -10.46 27.95 -10.46
C SER A 466 -11.05 26.61 -10.04
N VAL A 467 -10.86 26.25 -8.76
CA VAL A 467 -11.54 25.08 -8.18
C VAL A 467 -13.05 25.27 -8.27
N GLY A 468 -13.73 24.27 -8.85
CA GLY A 468 -15.18 24.25 -9.12
C GLY A 468 -15.55 24.53 -10.58
N ASP A 469 -14.62 25.04 -11.39
CA ASP A 469 -14.89 25.27 -12.81
C ASP A 469 -15.09 23.95 -13.56
N PHE A 470 -15.96 23.97 -14.55
CA PHE A 470 -16.16 22.86 -15.48
C PHE A 470 -15.37 23.14 -16.76
N VAL A 471 -14.60 22.17 -17.22
CA VAL A 471 -13.78 22.26 -18.41
C VAL A 471 -14.11 21.12 -19.37
N GLN A 472 -14.04 21.41 -20.67
CA GLN A 472 -14.15 20.42 -21.73
C GLN A 472 -12.74 19.96 -22.16
N GLU A 473 -12.66 18.82 -22.81
CA GLU A 473 -11.42 18.37 -23.43
C GLU A 473 -10.94 19.43 -24.44
N GLY A 474 -9.67 19.82 -24.33
CA GLY A 474 -9.09 20.87 -25.16
C GLY A 474 -9.15 22.28 -24.57
N ASP A 475 -9.99 22.54 -23.57
CA ASP A 475 -10.07 23.85 -22.92
C ASP A 475 -8.76 24.23 -22.21
N PRO A 476 -8.39 25.51 -22.19
CA PRO A 476 -7.19 25.97 -21.50
C PRO A 476 -7.40 25.95 -19.98
N LEU A 477 -6.58 25.17 -19.28
CA LEU A 477 -6.46 25.17 -17.81
C LEU A 477 -5.63 26.36 -17.33
N LEU A 478 -4.62 26.72 -18.09
CA LEU A 478 -3.69 27.79 -17.83
C LEU A 478 -3.18 28.36 -19.16
N ILE A 479 -3.05 29.68 -19.24
CA ILE A 479 -2.38 30.37 -20.34
C ILE A 479 -1.20 31.12 -19.75
N PHE A 480 -0.01 30.82 -20.22
CA PHE A 480 1.23 31.46 -19.75
C PHE A 480 2.14 31.82 -20.91
N GLN A 481 3.11 32.66 -20.63
CA GLN A 481 4.19 33.04 -21.52
C GLN A 481 5.51 32.95 -20.75
N ASP A 482 6.47 32.28 -21.35
CA ASP A 482 7.84 32.27 -20.81
C ASP A 482 8.50 33.63 -21.01
N ALA A 483 9.40 33.99 -20.10
CA ALA A 483 10.22 35.19 -20.31
C ALA A 483 11.09 34.98 -21.56
N PHE A 484 11.04 35.92 -22.48
CA PHE A 484 11.95 35.93 -23.62
C PHE A 484 13.37 36.17 -23.12
N ASP A 485 14.33 35.41 -23.66
CA ASP A 485 15.73 35.73 -23.49
C ASP A 485 16.00 37.13 -24.10
N GLU A 486 16.72 38.01 -23.40
CA GLU A 486 16.95 39.40 -23.85
C GLU A 486 17.53 39.44 -25.29
N LYS A 487 18.25 38.40 -25.71
CA LYS A 487 18.77 38.28 -27.07
C LYS A 487 17.69 38.02 -28.12
N GLU A 488 16.76 37.09 -27.81
CA GLU A 488 15.62 36.78 -28.71
C GLU A 488 14.64 37.95 -28.80
N ALA A 489 14.39 38.64 -27.64
CA ALA A 489 13.55 39.82 -27.62
C ALA A 489 14.13 40.95 -28.45
N ASN A 490 15.45 41.19 -28.41
CA ASN A 490 16.14 42.23 -29.20
C ASN A 490 16.22 41.90 -30.71
N GLU A 491 16.29 40.61 -31.09
CA GLU A 491 16.20 40.22 -32.52
C GLU A 491 14.79 40.37 -33.06
N LEU A 492 13.78 40.01 -32.29
CA LEU A 492 12.36 40.20 -32.67
C LEU A 492 11.99 41.68 -32.78
N LEU A 493 12.40 42.50 -31.82
CA LEU A 493 12.13 43.95 -31.79
C LEU A 493 12.75 44.71 -32.97
N LYS A 494 13.84 44.21 -33.57
CA LYS A 494 14.45 44.82 -34.76
C LYS A 494 13.60 44.69 -36.02
N ASN A 495 12.66 43.78 -36.06
CA ASN A 495 11.86 43.42 -37.23
C ASN A 495 10.35 43.75 -37.11
N ILE A 496 9.92 44.47 -36.04
CA ILE A 496 8.52 44.74 -35.75
C ILE A 496 8.17 46.21 -36.03
N THR A 497 7.13 46.44 -36.81
CA THR A 497 6.44 47.71 -36.93
C THR A 497 5.31 47.78 -35.89
N ASP A 498 4.97 48.96 -35.38
CA ASP A 498 4.03 49.20 -34.26
C ASP A 498 2.66 48.50 -34.42
N ASP A 499 2.17 48.32 -35.66
CA ASP A 499 0.89 47.66 -35.94
C ASP A 499 0.86 46.13 -35.72
N ASN A 500 2.00 45.50 -35.55
CA ASN A 500 2.12 44.04 -35.37
C ASN A 500 2.47 43.64 -33.87
N ALA A 501 2.64 44.60 -33.01
CA ALA A 501 3.11 44.35 -31.65
C ALA A 501 2.06 43.59 -30.78
N GLU A 502 0.76 43.87 -30.94
CA GLU A 502 -0.32 43.17 -30.26
C GLU A 502 -0.43 41.70 -30.72
N GLY A 503 -0.35 41.47 -32.04
CA GLY A 503 -0.41 40.10 -32.58
C GLY A 503 0.76 39.22 -32.19
N LEU A 504 1.93 39.80 -31.98
CA LEU A 504 3.15 39.06 -31.53
C LEU A 504 3.09 38.71 -30.03
N SER A 505 2.47 39.55 -29.20
CA SER A 505 2.27 39.24 -27.78
C SER A 505 1.41 37.98 -27.60
N ASP A 506 0.46 37.75 -28.52
CA ASP A 506 -0.43 36.57 -28.48
C ASP A 506 0.26 35.31 -29.03
N LEU A 507 1.21 35.43 -29.94
CA LEU A 507 1.98 34.31 -30.49
C LEU A 507 2.92 33.62 -29.47
N GLY A 508 3.34 34.34 -28.43
CA GLY A 508 4.17 33.80 -27.35
C GLY A 508 3.39 33.07 -26.23
N ARG A 509 2.06 33.14 -26.26
CA ARG A 509 1.22 32.53 -25.22
C ARG A 509 1.03 31.05 -25.46
N LYS A 510 1.34 30.25 -24.42
CA LYS A 510 1.24 28.77 -24.44
C LYS A 510 0.06 28.35 -23.58
N PRO A 511 -0.97 27.69 -24.14
CA PRO A 511 -2.05 27.12 -23.35
C PRO A 511 -1.69 25.73 -22.83
N VAL A 512 -1.92 25.48 -21.56
CA VAL A 512 -1.97 24.13 -20.98
C VAL A 512 -3.43 23.67 -21.07
N ARG A 513 -3.68 22.62 -21.83
CA ARG A 513 -5.05 22.19 -22.16
C ARG A 513 -5.50 20.99 -21.31
N ALA A 514 -6.79 20.95 -20.98
CA ALA A 514 -7.43 19.80 -20.37
C ALA A 514 -7.38 18.59 -21.33
N LYS A 515 -7.04 17.43 -20.79
CA LYS A 515 -7.04 16.17 -21.55
C LYS A 515 -8.40 15.46 -21.52
N MET A 516 -9.28 15.85 -20.61
CA MET A 516 -10.58 15.22 -20.38
C MET A 516 -11.58 16.26 -19.93
N THR A 517 -12.87 15.98 -20.18
CA THR A 517 -13.98 16.81 -19.74
C THR A 517 -14.33 16.49 -18.29
N GLY A 518 -14.39 17.52 -17.45
CA GLY A 518 -14.70 17.32 -16.02
C GLY A 518 -14.70 18.60 -15.22
N ARG A 519 -14.78 18.47 -13.90
CA ARG A 519 -14.78 19.58 -12.95
C ARG A 519 -13.44 19.68 -12.23
N ILE A 520 -12.91 20.87 -12.07
CA ILE A 520 -11.68 21.09 -11.28
C ILE A 520 -11.99 20.90 -9.79
N THR A 521 -11.44 19.85 -9.19
CA THR A 521 -11.65 19.51 -7.76
C THR A 521 -10.59 20.13 -6.87
N ASN A 522 -9.35 20.21 -7.33
CA ASN A 522 -8.26 20.80 -6.57
C ASN A 522 -7.19 21.39 -7.50
N ILE A 523 -6.43 22.36 -6.96
CA ILE A 523 -5.23 22.92 -7.59
C ILE A 523 -4.16 22.97 -6.51
N LYS A 524 -3.02 22.31 -6.73
CA LYS A 524 -1.86 22.31 -5.83
C LYS A 524 -0.73 23.09 -6.47
N ILE A 525 -0.04 23.88 -5.66
CA ILE A 525 1.03 24.77 -6.11
C ILE A 525 2.29 24.49 -5.29
N TYR A 526 3.39 24.27 -5.99
CA TYR A 526 4.71 24.02 -5.40
C TYR A 526 5.73 24.96 -6.01
N ARG A 527 6.67 25.44 -5.21
CA ARG A 527 7.81 26.26 -5.68
C ARG A 527 9.06 25.93 -4.90
N THR A 528 10.20 26.16 -5.52
CA THR A 528 11.53 25.99 -4.90
C THR A 528 12.29 27.32 -4.74
N CYS A 529 11.87 28.37 -5.45
CA CYS A 529 12.44 29.73 -5.41
C CYS A 529 11.79 30.64 -4.36
N ASP A 530 12.40 31.77 -4.08
CA ASP A 530 11.88 32.78 -3.13
C ASP A 530 10.83 33.70 -3.78
N ASP A 531 10.05 34.42 -2.93
CA ASP A 531 8.98 35.31 -3.38
C ASP A 531 9.49 36.42 -4.28
N GLU A 532 10.70 36.91 -4.01
CA GLU A 532 11.35 38.01 -4.72
C GLU A 532 11.81 37.66 -6.12
N GLU A 533 11.99 36.38 -6.39
CA GLU A 533 12.43 35.88 -7.70
C GLU A 533 11.26 35.61 -8.66
N LEU A 534 10.02 35.59 -8.16
CA LEU A 534 8.83 35.26 -8.95
C LEU A 534 8.28 36.45 -9.73
N SER A 535 7.81 36.19 -10.94
CA SER A 535 7.03 37.17 -11.69
C SER A 535 5.81 37.66 -10.89
N PRO A 536 5.33 38.90 -11.08
CA PRO A 536 4.19 39.43 -10.30
C PRO A 536 2.94 38.58 -10.41
N THR A 537 2.71 37.93 -11.55
CA THR A 537 1.53 37.06 -11.80
C THR A 537 1.65 35.74 -11.05
N LEU A 538 2.81 35.10 -11.07
CA LEU A 538 3.08 33.88 -10.30
C LEU A 538 3.03 34.16 -8.79
N LEU A 539 3.61 35.25 -8.35
CA LEU A 539 3.59 35.66 -6.95
C LEU A 539 2.15 35.84 -6.42
N LYS A 540 1.25 36.41 -7.23
CA LYS A 540 -0.18 36.57 -6.87
C LYS A 540 -0.83 35.21 -6.65
N ILE A 541 -0.59 34.25 -7.54
CA ILE A 541 -1.16 32.89 -7.47
C ILE A 541 -0.61 32.14 -6.24
N VAL A 542 0.69 32.19 -6.02
CA VAL A 542 1.37 31.57 -4.88
C VAL A 542 0.86 32.14 -3.55
N LYS A 543 0.78 33.47 -3.44
CA LYS A 543 0.26 34.13 -2.23
C LYS A 543 -1.19 33.79 -1.94
N ALA A 544 -2.04 33.66 -2.96
CA ALA A 544 -3.43 33.27 -2.79
C ALA A 544 -3.54 31.81 -2.27
N TYR A 545 -2.72 30.89 -2.78
CA TYR A 545 -2.64 29.52 -2.29
C TYR A 545 -2.14 29.45 -0.85
N ASP A 546 -1.02 30.10 -0.56
CA ASP A 546 -0.43 30.13 0.79
C ASP A 546 -1.35 30.79 1.82
N ALA A 547 -2.13 31.81 1.46
CA ALA A 547 -3.10 32.45 2.33
C ALA A 547 -4.22 31.49 2.75
N LYS A 548 -4.67 30.62 1.83
CA LYS A 548 -5.66 29.57 2.12
C LYS A 548 -5.11 28.59 3.16
N ILE A 549 -3.90 28.10 2.98
CA ILE A 549 -3.25 27.15 3.90
C ILE A 549 -2.99 27.79 5.25
N ASN A 550 -2.45 29.02 5.26
CA ASN A 550 -2.17 29.77 6.49
C ASN A 550 -3.44 30.08 7.31
N LYS A 551 -4.59 30.30 6.66
CA LYS A 551 -5.87 30.45 7.34
C LYS A 551 -6.23 29.19 8.15
N LEU A 552 -6.06 28.02 7.56
CA LEU A 552 -6.30 26.72 8.22
C LEU A 552 -5.32 26.50 9.38
N LYS A 553 -4.03 26.78 9.18
CA LYS A 553 -3.01 26.70 10.24
C LYS A 553 -3.35 27.62 11.43
N LYS A 554 -3.85 28.83 11.17
CA LYS A 554 -4.32 29.74 12.22
C LYS A 554 -5.50 29.18 13.02
N ILE A 555 -6.46 28.53 12.36
CA ILE A 555 -7.61 27.88 13.03
C ILE A 555 -7.10 26.75 13.94
N MET A 556 -6.20 25.90 13.45
CA MET A 556 -5.62 24.83 14.27
C MET A 556 -4.87 25.37 15.47
N LYS A 557 -3.99 26.35 15.27
CA LYS A 557 -3.23 27.00 16.36
C LYS A 557 -4.15 27.66 17.40
N LYS A 558 -5.23 28.35 16.97
CA LYS A 558 -6.23 28.94 17.87
C LYS A 558 -6.90 27.88 18.76
N ASN A 559 -7.09 26.67 18.23
CA ASN A 559 -7.67 25.55 18.97
C ASN A 559 -6.64 24.73 19.75
N GLY A 560 -5.34 25.09 19.72
CA GLY A 560 -4.28 24.33 20.40
C GLY A 560 -4.05 22.94 19.82
N VAL A 561 -4.34 22.76 18.53
CA VAL A 561 -4.13 21.49 17.83
C VAL A 561 -2.82 21.55 17.06
N ASP A 562 -1.92 20.63 17.36
CA ASP A 562 -0.64 20.48 16.66
C ASP A 562 -0.71 19.27 15.70
N LYS A 563 -1.34 19.47 14.54
CA LYS A 563 -1.46 18.49 13.47
C LYS A 563 -1.03 19.09 12.12
N GLU A 564 0.08 19.79 12.10
CA GLU A 564 0.59 20.39 10.85
C GLU A 564 0.76 19.38 9.71
N TYR A 565 1.09 18.13 10.04
CA TYR A 565 1.27 17.05 9.07
C TYR A 565 -0.02 16.60 8.36
N THR A 566 -1.21 16.95 8.87
CA THR A 566 -2.49 16.60 8.24
C THR A 566 -2.95 17.64 7.22
N LEU A 567 -2.32 18.80 7.18
CA LEU A 567 -2.62 19.87 6.23
C LEU A 567 -1.70 19.79 5.01
N GLU A 568 -2.20 20.28 3.89
CA GLU A 568 -1.35 20.55 2.74
C GLU A 568 -0.23 21.52 3.14
N ALA A 569 0.98 21.27 2.64
CA ALA A 569 2.10 22.16 2.85
C ALA A 569 1.86 23.51 2.15
N THR A 570 2.51 24.58 2.63
CA THR A 570 2.64 25.83 1.88
C THR A 570 3.39 25.57 0.57
N SER A 571 3.25 26.45 -0.39
CA SER A 571 3.84 26.27 -1.74
C SER A 571 5.35 26.05 -1.73
N LYS A 572 6.09 26.66 -0.79
CA LYS A 572 7.55 26.57 -0.73
C LYS A 572 7.99 25.22 -0.17
N LEU A 573 8.67 24.44 -1.00
CA LEU A 573 9.25 23.15 -0.65
C LEU A 573 10.74 23.12 -0.99
N PRO A 574 11.54 22.27 -0.32
CA PRO A 574 12.93 22.07 -0.68
C PRO A 574 13.05 21.47 -2.10
N ALA A 575 14.13 21.83 -2.79
CA ALA A 575 14.44 21.32 -4.12
C ALA A 575 14.94 19.86 -4.07
N GLU A 576 14.06 18.93 -3.72
CA GLU A 576 14.34 17.50 -3.56
C GLU A 576 13.35 16.66 -4.38
N GLY A 577 13.72 15.42 -4.69
CA GLY A 577 12.87 14.50 -5.42
C GLY A 577 12.44 15.03 -6.79
N LYS A 578 11.14 15.06 -7.07
CA LYS A 578 10.56 15.58 -8.32
C LYS A 578 10.78 17.08 -8.53
N LEU A 579 11.07 17.82 -7.46
CA LEU A 579 11.30 19.27 -7.49
C LEU A 579 12.78 19.64 -7.61
N LYS A 580 13.69 18.66 -7.68
CA LYS A 580 15.16 18.89 -7.70
C LYS A 580 15.63 19.81 -8.82
N HIS A 581 14.96 19.78 -9.94
CA HIS A 581 15.32 20.56 -11.14
C HIS A 581 14.33 21.70 -11.42
N LEU A 582 13.42 21.97 -10.48
CA LEU A 582 12.47 23.08 -10.62
C LEU A 582 13.14 24.39 -10.17
N ASP A 583 13.23 25.35 -11.07
CA ASP A 583 13.56 26.75 -10.75
C ASP A 583 12.34 27.64 -11.10
N GLY A 584 11.32 27.53 -10.28
CA GLY A 584 10.05 28.21 -10.53
C GLY A 584 8.88 27.59 -9.79
N VAL A 585 7.73 27.48 -10.47
CA VAL A 585 6.45 27.06 -9.89
C VAL A 585 5.91 25.84 -10.65
N ARG A 586 5.55 24.79 -9.93
CA ARG A 586 4.80 23.65 -10.45
C ARG A 586 3.35 23.74 -10.00
N ILE A 587 2.42 23.67 -10.95
CA ILE A 587 0.97 23.70 -10.72
C ILE A 587 0.40 22.36 -11.12
N GLU A 588 -0.36 21.74 -10.22
CA GLU A 588 -1.06 20.47 -10.46
C GLU A 588 -2.57 20.73 -10.43
N PHE A 589 -3.24 20.45 -11.55
CA PHE A 589 -4.70 20.50 -11.68
C PHE A 589 -5.26 19.09 -11.52
N TYR A 590 -6.33 18.97 -10.73
CA TYR A 590 -7.07 17.73 -10.54
C TYR A 590 -8.47 17.91 -11.14
N ILE A 591 -8.79 17.07 -12.11
CA ILE A 591 -10.03 17.13 -12.89
C ILE A 591 -10.85 15.88 -12.58
N GLU A 592 -11.99 16.03 -11.90
CA GLU A 592 -12.94 14.94 -11.65
C GLU A 592 -13.66 14.58 -12.93
N VAL A 593 -13.52 13.33 -13.33
CA VAL A 593 -14.12 12.74 -14.51
C VAL A 593 -15.06 11.61 -14.09
N ASN A 594 -16.22 11.52 -14.72
CA ASN A 594 -17.09 10.35 -14.56
C ASN A 594 -16.62 9.25 -15.51
N ASP A 595 -16.12 8.17 -14.95
CA ASP A 595 -15.69 6.99 -15.69
C ASP A 595 -16.79 5.93 -15.64
N LYS A 596 -17.40 5.66 -16.80
CA LYS A 596 -18.50 4.68 -16.94
C LYS A 596 -17.91 3.29 -17.08
N PHE A 597 -18.58 2.32 -16.48
CA PHE A 597 -18.27 0.92 -16.70
C PHE A 597 -18.53 0.56 -18.18
N GLY A 598 -17.49 0.10 -18.86
CA GLY A 598 -17.43 -0.08 -20.30
C GLY A 598 -17.21 -1.52 -20.75
N ILE A 599 -17.16 -1.71 -22.07
CA ILE A 599 -16.74 -2.95 -22.70
C ILE A 599 -15.24 -3.13 -22.46
N GLY A 600 -14.82 -4.34 -22.04
CA GLY A 600 -13.44 -4.64 -21.68
C GLY A 600 -13.14 -4.47 -20.19
N ASP A 601 -13.99 -3.82 -19.42
CA ASP A 601 -13.83 -3.70 -17.98
C ASP A 601 -14.08 -5.03 -17.26
N LYS A 602 -13.42 -5.21 -16.13
CA LYS A 602 -13.55 -6.43 -15.32
C LYS A 602 -14.55 -6.24 -14.20
N LEU A 603 -15.39 -7.23 -14.00
CA LEU A 603 -16.42 -7.27 -12.99
C LEU A 603 -16.36 -8.59 -12.21
N VAL A 604 -16.62 -8.53 -10.91
CA VAL A 604 -16.73 -9.71 -10.04
C VAL A 604 -18.16 -9.81 -9.54
N PHE A 605 -18.81 -10.94 -9.83
CA PHE A 605 -20.13 -11.27 -9.26
C PHE A 605 -19.95 -12.11 -8.01
N SER A 606 -20.53 -11.67 -6.89
CA SER A 606 -20.25 -12.26 -5.59
C SER A 606 -18.75 -12.22 -5.28
N GLN A 607 -18.13 -13.29 -4.79
CA GLN A 607 -16.69 -13.31 -4.48
C GLN A 607 -15.83 -14.04 -5.50
N ALA A 608 -16.43 -14.89 -6.35
CA ALA A 608 -15.67 -15.90 -7.08
C ALA A 608 -15.86 -15.88 -8.59
N LEU A 609 -16.82 -15.14 -9.11
CA LEU A 609 -17.17 -15.13 -10.53
C LEU A 609 -16.67 -13.83 -11.18
N LYS A 610 -15.41 -13.82 -11.59
CA LYS A 610 -14.76 -12.71 -12.27
C LYS A 610 -14.88 -12.89 -13.77
N GLY A 611 -15.36 -11.85 -14.46
CA GLY A 611 -15.50 -11.83 -15.90
C GLY A 611 -15.09 -10.48 -16.52
N VAL A 612 -14.95 -10.47 -17.82
CA VAL A 612 -14.73 -9.26 -18.63
C VAL A 612 -16.02 -8.91 -19.32
N ASN A 613 -16.44 -7.64 -19.23
CA ASN A 613 -17.64 -7.19 -19.90
C ASN A 613 -17.44 -7.18 -21.42
N SER A 614 -18.21 -7.99 -22.13
CA SER A 614 -18.15 -8.09 -23.60
C SER A 614 -19.13 -7.21 -24.33
N TYR A 615 -20.25 -6.84 -23.70
CA TYR A 615 -21.28 -6.04 -24.32
C TYR A 615 -22.15 -5.33 -23.28
N ILE A 616 -22.68 -4.18 -23.63
CA ILE A 616 -23.66 -3.43 -22.84
C ILE A 616 -24.97 -3.39 -23.61
N ILE A 617 -26.02 -3.99 -23.05
CA ILE A 617 -27.34 -4.01 -23.63
C ILE A 617 -27.94 -2.61 -23.56
N PRO A 618 -28.34 -2.02 -24.71
CA PRO A 618 -28.92 -0.69 -24.73
C PRO A 618 -30.27 -0.64 -23.99
N LYS A 619 -30.64 0.55 -23.53
CA LYS A 619 -31.93 0.79 -22.92
C LYS A 619 -33.05 0.53 -23.93
N GLY A 620 -33.99 -0.34 -23.56
CA GLY A 620 -35.13 -0.77 -24.39
C GLY A 620 -34.96 -2.18 -24.96
N ASP A 621 -33.74 -2.73 -24.95
CA ASP A 621 -33.44 -4.09 -25.41
C ASP A 621 -33.20 -5.08 -24.26
N GLU A 622 -33.47 -4.64 -22.98
CA GLU A 622 -33.24 -5.43 -21.82
C GLU A 622 -34.18 -6.66 -21.78
N ALA A 623 -33.65 -7.80 -21.40
CA ALA A 623 -34.43 -9.01 -21.17
C ALA A 623 -35.30 -8.88 -19.91
N PHE A 624 -36.52 -9.33 -19.95
CA PHE A 624 -37.46 -9.31 -18.84
C PHE A 624 -38.16 -10.65 -18.66
N SER A 625 -38.76 -10.82 -17.48
CA SER A 625 -39.53 -12.03 -17.16
C SER A 625 -40.99 -11.87 -17.61
N ASP A 626 -41.59 -12.95 -18.15
CA ASP A 626 -43.04 -12.97 -18.45
C ASP A 626 -43.91 -12.77 -17.20
N TYR A 627 -43.39 -13.12 -16.02
CA TYR A 627 -44.09 -12.95 -14.74
C TYR A 627 -44.06 -11.52 -14.22
N ARG A 628 -42.94 -10.80 -14.47
CA ARG A 628 -42.70 -9.44 -13.94
C ARG A 628 -42.10 -8.59 -15.05
N LYS A 629 -42.96 -8.02 -15.84
CA LYS A 629 -42.60 -7.21 -17.01
C LYS A 629 -41.81 -5.93 -16.68
N ASP A 630 -41.90 -5.48 -15.41
CA ASP A 630 -41.20 -4.30 -14.93
C ASP A 630 -39.80 -4.63 -14.39
N GLU A 631 -39.40 -5.92 -14.38
CA GLU A 631 -38.13 -6.37 -13.85
C GLU A 631 -37.22 -6.89 -14.96
N TYR A 632 -36.11 -6.19 -15.19
CA TYR A 632 -35.14 -6.52 -16.22
C TYR A 632 -33.99 -7.35 -15.64
N VAL A 633 -33.40 -8.20 -16.48
CA VAL A 633 -32.16 -8.90 -16.21
C VAL A 633 -31.02 -7.91 -16.44
N ASN A 634 -30.22 -7.69 -15.41
CA ASN A 634 -29.15 -6.69 -15.45
C ASN A 634 -27.82 -7.26 -15.96
N ALA A 635 -27.62 -8.58 -15.83
CA ALA A 635 -26.37 -9.20 -16.27
C ALA A 635 -26.58 -10.65 -16.69
N PHE A 636 -25.74 -11.10 -17.63
CA PHE A 636 -25.68 -12.48 -18.10
C PHE A 636 -24.29 -13.04 -17.86
N LEU A 637 -24.26 -14.23 -17.26
CA LEU A 637 -23.06 -15.04 -17.11
C LEU A 637 -23.19 -16.31 -17.94
N THR A 638 -22.11 -16.73 -18.59
CA THR A 638 -22.11 -17.97 -19.38
C THR A 638 -22.26 -19.20 -18.49
N ILE A 639 -23.00 -20.19 -18.97
CA ILE A 639 -23.16 -21.46 -18.24
C ILE A 639 -21.82 -22.12 -17.99
N SER A 640 -20.95 -22.16 -19.01
CA SER A 640 -19.61 -22.75 -18.91
C SER A 640 -18.74 -22.06 -17.85
N GLY A 641 -18.78 -20.72 -17.76
CA GLY A 641 -18.03 -19.94 -16.80
C GLY A 641 -18.46 -20.18 -15.35
N VAL A 642 -19.76 -20.36 -15.11
CA VAL A 642 -20.29 -20.60 -13.76
C VAL A 642 -20.18 -22.07 -13.33
N MET A 643 -20.70 -22.99 -14.18
CA MET A 643 -20.75 -24.42 -13.83
C MET A 643 -19.36 -25.06 -13.82
N GLY A 644 -18.45 -24.64 -14.71
CA GLY A 644 -17.08 -25.12 -14.74
C GLY A 644 -16.24 -24.73 -13.51
N ARG A 645 -16.66 -23.68 -12.78
CA ARG A 645 -15.96 -23.25 -11.57
C ARG A 645 -16.47 -23.90 -10.29
N MET A 646 -17.66 -24.47 -10.31
CA MET A 646 -18.28 -25.13 -9.13
C MET A 646 -18.18 -24.24 -7.87
N VAL A 647 -18.88 -23.10 -7.88
CA VAL A 647 -18.91 -22.13 -6.78
C VAL A 647 -20.30 -22.09 -6.11
N PRO A 648 -20.64 -23.10 -5.30
CA PRO A 648 -21.96 -23.18 -4.64
C PRO A 648 -22.25 -21.97 -3.75
N SER A 649 -21.22 -21.37 -3.13
CA SER A 649 -21.37 -20.17 -2.29
C SER A 649 -22.00 -19.00 -3.04
N ALA A 650 -21.57 -18.73 -4.27
CA ALA A 650 -22.11 -17.65 -5.08
C ALA A 650 -23.57 -17.90 -5.48
N MET A 651 -23.91 -19.15 -5.79
CA MET A 651 -25.30 -19.55 -6.12
C MET A 651 -26.22 -19.42 -4.92
N LEU A 652 -25.78 -19.90 -3.74
CA LEU A 652 -26.54 -19.79 -2.49
C LEU A 652 -26.72 -18.32 -2.10
N GLN A 653 -25.70 -17.51 -2.21
CA GLN A 653 -25.78 -16.08 -1.95
C GLN A 653 -26.78 -15.38 -2.87
N GLY A 654 -26.77 -15.71 -4.16
CA GLY A 654 -27.74 -15.17 -5.12
C GLY A 654 -29.17 -15.57 -4.77
N LEU A 655 -29.43 -16.83 -4.42
CA LEU A 655 -30.74 -17.33 -4.01
C LEU A 655 -31.21 -16.66 -2.71
N MET A 656 -30.35 -16.54 -1.72
CA MET A 656 -30.69 -15.89 -0.43
C MET A 656 -30.95 -14.39 -0.63
N ASN A 657 -30.16 -13.70 -1.46
CA ASN A 657 -30.40 -12.29 -1.81
C ASN A 657 -31.77 -12.12 -2.45
N LYS A 658 -32.14 -12.98 -3.41
CA LYS A 658 -33.46 -12.95 -4.05
C LYS A 658 -34.58 -13.16 -3.03
N LEU A 659 -34.44 -14.12 -2.13
CA LEU A 659 -35.42 -14.38 -1.07
C LEU A 659 -35.58 -13.16 -0.15
N LEU A 660 -34.48 -12.51 0.25
CA LEU A 660 -34.51 -11.32 1.10
C LEU A 660 -35.19 -10.12 0.44
N ILE A 661 -35.00 -9.94 -0.86
CA ILE A 661 -35.63 -8.86 -1.63
C ILE A 661 -37.14 -9.08 -1.78
N GLU A 662 -37.55 -10.32 -1.98
CA GLU A 662 -38.96 -10.69 -2.22
C GLU A 662 -39.79 -10.87 -0.97
N THR A 663 -39.15 -10.97 0.22
CA THR A 663 -39.85 -11.17 1.49
C THR A 663 -40.30 -9.84 2.08
N PRO A 664 -41.61 -9.62 2.35
CA PRO A 664 -42.14 -8.32 2.76
C PRO A 664 -41.81 -7.89 4.19
N LYS A 665 -41.09 -8.70 4.97
CA LYS A 665 -40.63 -8.37 6.34
C LYS A 665 -39.13 -8.52 6.50
N PRO A 666 -38.32 -7.61 5.97
CA PRO A 666 -36.86 -7.75 6.02
C PRO A 666 -36.27 -7.74 7.44
N SER A 667 -36.92 -7.08 8.43
CA SER A 667 -36.32 -6.86 9.75
C SER A 667 -36.26 -8.11 10.65
N SER A 668 -37.18 -9.08 10.51
CA SER A 668 -37.13 -10.31 11.30
C SER A 668 -36.27 -11.40 10.67
N PHE A 669 -36.21 -11.44 9.36
CA PHE A 669 -35.46 -12.43 8.61
C PHE A 669 -33.95 -12.10 8.58
N ALA A 670 -33.59 -10.83 8.45
CA ALA A 670 -32.21 -10.37 8.55
C ALA A 670 -31.57 -10.67 9.92
N LYS A 671 -32.35 -10.71 10.99
CA LYS A 671 -31.86 -11.16 12.30
C LYS A 671 -31.60 -12.67 12.38
N THR A 672 -32.29 -13.47 11.56
CA THR A 672 -32.19 -14.94 11.57
C THR A 672 -31.05 -15.43 10.65
N VAL A 673 -30.70 -14.65 9.64
CA VAL A 673 -29.62 -14.97 8.69
C VAL A 673 -28.28 -14.35 9.09
N LYS A 674 -28.19 -13.67 10.23
CA LYS A 674 -26.90 -13.46 10.89
C LYS A 674 -26.31 -14.86 11.14
N ILE A 675 -25.42 -15.27 10.24
CA ILE A 675 -24.61 -16.48 10.44
C ILE A 675 -23.71 -16.17 11.64
N SER A 676 -24.26 -16.41 12.85
CA SER A 676 -23.58 -16.23 14.13
C SER A 676 -22.64 -17.38 14.46
N SER A 677 -22.33 -18.22 13.48
CA SER A 677 -21.45 -19.37 13.66
C SER A 677 -20.61 -19.61 12.41
N LEU A 678 -19.56 -18.91 12.28
CA LEU A 678 -18.33 -19.43 11.76
C LEU A 678 -17.41 -19.74 12.91
#